data_a364f98d3a3a7079bc60d6812a8d7031
#
_entry.id   a364f98d3a3a7079bc60d6812a8d7031
#
_cell.length_a   1.000
_cell.length_b   1.000
_cell.length_c   1.000
_cell.angle_alpha   90.00
_cell.angle_beta   90.00
_cell.angle_gamma   90.00
#
_symmetry.space_group_name_H-M   'P 1'
#
loop_
_entity.id
_entity.type
_entity.pdbx_description
1 polymer ?
#
loop_
_entity_poly.entity_id
_entity_poly.type
_entity_poly.pdbx_seq_one_letter_code
_entity_poly.pdbx_strand_id
1 'polypeptide(L)'
;MISKGNVLSAYNCLKSYAYYENLNFYLKAEIAKFENTGFDRKIKKVVDLFNGDDESVFEQWLQGINVEILPKKIKSHLESEQSNGALFLSNNKTASEYIVESVNYLVVAPVEIYLIETLWSIYVGSLLDENFTDYTYGNRVSNVVKKYARDYPTEESISSVNIFQKYVDNYNKWRDGGINKAIDTVEKDQENVAILSLDLKGFYYNINIDFKKIEKLIIDNSPSESMELSLYLNEKISQMHDMYKQIIAPYICVTHKESVSKGIPIGFTSSAILANWYLSDFDADIKYKINPAYYGRYVDDILFVFSSPSMQPSEKGQEIINFIDNALGDFIKHDNEGDAIFRLSDEYHSLPIQKDKLIFHYFDRNHSLAGLRVFKQEIENRSSAFRFLPDEHIESDLDKFAYDVLLNGSANKFRSIMGLAENETELSKYISSHILAHRLCNLTSSESTLKQITLFFRGENCIRFSRLWEKVLAYTLITKKYTFSRSFYKSIQDSIEKIKWDGDNDESDISSKIKIAMNEYADISLCLNLALLDLDVILNDTQETEQKDLIPIRKMINGDADKIKLIERFRDSNLIRHNLVSWPLVNYTNYRGDLTEEELYKNISELDIELVKSKKSKTPRFIHADEYQLFYLIRSLKKRELHKFTTRNDFHQGSCVVNKNKNTISIKVNDKFNSKNEKIKVALANMLVDRDSIQRACRKDQSPNLSYQRQKGLYHILNAANKEEADVLLLPELSIPVSWLPFMAAHSRRKQIALIFGLEHWVLDERAYNILVEMLPYNTDENYKSSMLVFRVKNYYAPKEIELLHTLRLRAGAPKSKKQRYHLIRWKNVSFATYNCFELANIEHRALFKSKLDILFACVWNRDVNYYQHITESAARDLHCYVAQSNTSHYGGSCVLQPSRSSISNKIYVKGGENHCILTTTLDIKALREAQYRSFRDNNEIIKHNPPGFDYDALLERAKK
;
A
#
# COMPACT_ATOMS: atom_id res chain seq x y z
N MET A 1 26.23 26.99 -0.20
CA MET A 1 26.97 25.87 0.44
C MET A 1 25.96 24.79 0.86
N ILE A 2 26.27 23.55 0.57
CA ILE A 2 25.44 22.41 0.99
C ILE A 2 25.90 21.86 2.35
N SER A 3 24.94 21.50 3.19
CA SER A 3 25.25 20.93 4.51
C SER A 3 25.21 19.38 4.50
N LYS A 4 25.81 18.75 5.49
CA LYS A 4 25.66 17.30 5.71
C LYS A 4 24.17 16.92 5.89
N GLY A 5 23.35 17.81 6.47
CA GLY A 5 21.92 17.62 6.64
C GLY A 5 21.17 17.52 5.31
N ASN A 6 21.53 18.34 4.32
CA ASN A 6 20.92 18.29 2.97
C ASN A 6 21.24 16.97 2.25
N VAL A 7 22.52 16.53 2.29
CA VAL A 7 22.94 15.27 1.66
C VAL A 7 22.30 14.06 2.36
N LEU A 8 22.19 14.11 3.70
CA LEU A 8 21.46 13.06 4.45
C LEU A 8 19.97 13.04 4.13
N SER A 9 19.36 14.18 3.88
CA SER A 9 17.95 14.25 3.44
C SER A 9 17.78 13.62 2.07
N ALA A 10 18.67 13.93 1.12
CA ALA A 10 18.67 13.27 -0.19
C ALA A 10 18.88 11.75 -0.06
N TYR A 11 19.80 11.33 0.80
CA TYR A 11 20.02 9.91 1.05
C TYR A 11 18.79 9.21 1.63
N ASN A 12 18.11 9.81 2.61
CA ASN A 12 16.89 9.27 3.20
C ASN A 12 15.75 9.17 2.18
N CYS A 13 15.60 10.18 1.32
CA CYS A 13 14.65 10.16 0.22
C CYS A 13 14.96 9.06 -0.80
N LEU A 14 16.22 8.94 -1.22
CA LEU A 14 16.70 7.90 -2.13
C LEU A 14 16.47 6.50 -1.55
N LYS A 15 16.80 6.28 -0.28
CA LYS A 15 16.61 5.00 0.39
C LYS A 15 15.12 4.65 0.50
N SER A 16 14.26 5.63 0.80
CA SER A 16 12.81 5.45 0.81
C SER A 16 12.28 5.11 -0.58
N TYR A 17 12.74 5.80 -1.60
CA TYR A 17 12.41 5.49 -2.99
C TYR A 17 12.80 4.05 -3.35
N ALA A 18 14.06 3.68 -3.12
CA ALA A 18 14.56 2.33 -3.41
C ALA A 18 13.81 1.23 -2.64
N TYR A 19 13.40 1.48 -1.41
CA TYR A 19 12.61 0.53 -0.62
C TYR A 19 11.28 0.17 -1.30
N TYR A 20 10.58 1.16 -1.85
CA TYR A 20 9.30 0.97 -2.55
C TYR A 20 9.45 0.55 -4.01
N GLU A 21 10.65 0.72 -4.59
CA GLU A 21 10.92 0.35 -5.98
C GLU A 21 10.93 -1.18 -6.16
N ASN A 22 10.23 -1.66 -7.20
CA ASN A 22 10.09 -3.08 -7.48
C ASN A 22 10.86 -3.54 -8.72
N LEU A 23 11.41 -2.60 -9.49
CA LEU A 23 12.04 -2.89 -10.78
C LEU A 23 13.55 -2.81 -10.67
N ASN A 24 14.05 -1.79 -9.94
CA ASN A 24 15.47 -1.51 -9.83
C ASN A 24 16.05 -2.14 -8.56
N PHE A 25 16.27 -3.47 -8.59
CA PHE A 25 16.95 -4.17 -7.49
C PHE A 25 18.45 -3.88 -7.45
N TYR A 26 19.06 -3.46 -8.56
CA TYR A 26 20.45 -3.04 -8.60
C TYR A 26 20.69 -1.82 -7.69
N LEU A 27 19.80 -0.83 -7.72
CA LEU A 27 19.85 0.30 -6.79
C LEU A 27 19.82 -0.15 -5.32
N LYS A 28 19.04 -1.18 -4.99
CA LYS A 28 19.03 -1.73 -3.62
C LYS A 28 20.37 -2.35 -3.25
N ALA A 29 20.97 -3.09 -4.16
CA ALA A 29 22.29 -3.70 -3.96
C ALA A 29 23.37 -2.63 -3.77
N GLU A 30 23.37 -1.56 -4.59
CA GLU A 30 24.32 -0.45 -4.47
C GLU A 30 24.13 0.33 -3.15
N ILE A 31 22.89 0.60 -2.71
CA ILE A 31 22.63 1.23 -1.40
C ILE A 31 23.15 0.33 -0.27
N ALA A 32 22.89 -0.97 -0.31
CA ALA A 32 23.38 -1.91 0.70
C ALA A 32 24.91 -1.93 0.78
N LYS A 33 25.57 -1.89 -0.37
CA LYS A 33 27.04 -1.78 -0.48
C LYS A 33 27.55 -0.41 0.00
N PHE A 34 26.86 0.66 -0.29
CA PHE A 34 27.20 2.01 0.17
C PHE A 34 27.17 2.14 1.69
N GLU A 35 26.15 1.58 2.35
CA GLU A 35 25.99 1.63 3.81
C GLU A 35 27.04 0.80 4.56
N ASN A 36 27.48 -0.31 3.99
CA ASN A 36 28.36 -1.26 4.68
C ASN A 36 29.79 -0.74 4.88
N THR A 37 30.27 0.18 4.05
CA THR A 37 31.67 0.63 4.09
C THR A 37 31.78 2.16 4.12
N GLY A 38 32.11 2.70 5.29
CA GLY A 38 32.53 4.10 5.41
C GLY A 38 31.45 5.13 5.05
N PHE A 39 30.20 4.89 5.43
CA PHE A 39 29.03 5.73 5.13
C PHE A 39 29.27 7.23 5.36
N ASP A 40 29.72 7.61 6.57
CA ASP A 40 29.95 9.03 6.91
C ASP A 40 31.03 9.68 6.06
N ARG A 41 32.09 8.92 5.69
CA ARG A 41 33.15 9.41 4.79
C ARG A 41 32.61 9.64 3.38
N LYS A 42 31.76 8.75 2.87
CA LYS A 42 31.13 8.89 1.55
C LYS A 42 30.18 10.07 1.50
N ILE A 43 29.32 10.24 2.52
CA ILE A 43 28.46 11.43 2.63
C ILE A 43 29.31 12.70 2.66
N LYS A 44 30.39 12.71 3.44
CA LYS A 44 31.31 13.86 3.48
C LYS A 44 31.89 14.19 2.10
N LYS A 45 32.32 13.20 1.32
CA LYS A 45 32.84 13.43 -0.03
C LYS A 45 31.83 14.13 -0.95
N VAL A 46 30.54 13.79 -0.83
CA VAL A 46 29.49 14.48 -1.59
C VAL A 46 29.35 15.92 -1.11
N VAL A 47 29.40 16.18 0.20
CA VAL A 47 29.38 17.56 0.74
C VAL A 47 30.56 18.37 0.24
N ASP A 48 31.74 17.79 0.28
CA ASP A 48 33.02 18.43 -0.10
C ASP A 48 32.98 18.82 -1.59
N LEU A 49 32.48 17.96 -2.49
CA LEU A 49 32.27 18.30 -3.91
C LEU A 49 31.46 19.59 -4.10
N PHE A 50 30.36 19.75 -3.40
CA PHE A 50 29.46 20.93 -3.52
C PHE A 50 30.05 22.20 -2.86
N ASN A 51 31.08 22.07 -2.05
CA ASN A 51 31.74 23.19 -1.37
C ASN A 51 33.05 23.61 -2.06
N GLY A 52 33.28 23.10 -3.28
CA GLY A 52 34.39 23.54 -4.14
C GLY A 52 35.67 22.70 -4.04
N ASP A 53 35.58 21.49 -3.44
CA ASP A 53 36.68 20.54 -3.42
C ASP A 53 36.62 19.67 -4.70
N ASP A 54 37.74 19.43 -5.29
CA ASP A 54 38.12 18.50 -6.35
C ASP A 54 36.99 17.92 -7.29
N GLU A 55 36.72 18.59 -8.39
CA GLU A 55 35.81 18.14 -9.46
C GLU A 55 36.20 16.78 -10.07
N SER A 56 37.43 16.33 -9.96
CA SER A 56 37.89 15.04 -10.48
C SER A 56 37.17 13.85 -9.83
N VAL A 57 36.64 14.04 -8.61
CA VAL A 57 35.84 13.03 -7.89
C VAL A 57 34.48 12.80 -8.57
N PHE A 58 33.85 13.84 -9.08
CA PHE A 58 32.62 13.71 -9.84
C PHE A 58 32.83 12.98 -11.16
N GLU A 59 33.93 13.32 -11.89
CA GLU A 59 34.28 12.60 -13.13
C GLU A 59 34.50 11.10 -12.88
N GLN A 60 35.14 10.73 -11.76
CA GLN A 60 35.31 9.33 -11.37
C GLN A 60 33.97 8.64 -11.13
N TRP A 61 33.03 9.31 -10.46
CA TRP A 61 31.67 8.77 -10.25
C TRP A 61 30.88 8.68 -11.56
N LEU A 62 31.01 9.66 -12.43
CA LEU A 62 30.38 9.71 -13.74
C LEU A 62 30.82 8.52 -14.61
N GLN A 63 32.11 8.17 -14.59
CA GLN A 63 32.65 6.98 -15.28
C GLN A 63 32.13 5.65 -14.67
N GLY A 64 31.65 5.67 -13.43
CA GLY A 64 31.02 4.53 -12.77
C GLY A 64 29.57 4.26 -13.18
N ILE A 65 28.99 5.11 -14.02
CA ILE A 65 27.66 4.88 -14.58
C ILE A 65 27.74 3.72 -15.59
N ASN A 66 26.82 2.76 -15.44
CA ASN A 66 26.65 1.63 -16.34
C ASN A 66 25.16 1.47 -16.68
N VAL A 67 24.87 0.59 -17.63
CA VAL A 67 23.50 0.31 -18.08
C VAL A 67 23.30 -1.19 -18.16
N GLU A 68 22.26 -1.68 -17.48
CA GLU A 68 21.81 -3.06 -17.58
C GLU A 68 20.71 -3.20 -18.64
N ILE A 69 20.89 -4.18 -19.53
CA ILE A 69 19.96 -4.43 -20.62
C ILE A 69 18.95 -5.50 -20.19
N LEU A 70 17.70 -5.08 -19.98
CA LEU A 70 16.64 -5.96 -19.50
C LEU A 70 15.56 -6.19 -20.57
N PRO A 71 15.02 -7.41 -20.72
CA PRO A 71 13.96 -7.69 -21.69
C PRO A 71 12.70 -6.88 -21.35
N LYS A 72 12.13 -6.20 -22.35
CA LYS A 72 10.85 -5.49 -22.26
C LYS A 72 9.73 -6.31 -22.89
N LYS A 73 9.97 -6.88 -24.07
CA LYS A 73 9.01 -7.71 -24.80
C LYS A 73 9.68 -8.97 -25.33
N ILE A 74 9.01 -10.10 -25.13
CA ILE A 74 9.44 -11.41 -25.60
C ILE A 74 8.43 -11.87 -26.62
N LYS A 75 8.89 -12.37 -27.78
CA LYS A 75 8.07 -12.90 -28.87
C LYS A 75 7.28 -14.09 -28.35
N SER A 76 5.98 -14.08 -28.59
CA SER A 76 5.14 -15.20 -28.21
C SER A 76 5.28 -16.33 -29.22
N HIS A 77 5.67 -17.52 -28.78
CA HIS A 77 5.70 -18.71 -29.64
C HIS A 77 4.31 -19.19 -30.09
N LEU A 78 3.25 -18.56 -29.59
CA LEU A 78 1.87 -18.83 -30.00
C LEU A 78 1.52 -18.14 -31.34
N GLU A 79 2.32 -17.18 -31.78
CA GLU A 79 2.22 -16.53 -33.06
C GLU A 79 3.00 -17.34 -34.12
N SER A 80 2.72 -18.64 -34.24
CA SER A 80 3.22 -19.39 -35.40
C SER A 80 2.56 -18.84 -36.66
N GLU A 81 3.34 -18.67 -37.70
CA GLU A 81 2.94 -18.17 -39.00
C GLU A 81 1.59 -18.75 -39.44
N GLN A 82 0.65 -17.89 -39.79
CA GLN A 82 -0.61 -18.26 -40.37
C GLN A 82 -0.35 -18.86 -41.77
N SER A 83 -0.09 -20.16 -41.82
CA SER A 83 -0.14 -20.84 -43.09
C SER A 83 -1.61 -21.11 -43.42
N ASN A 84 -2.13 -20.49 -44.48
CA ASN A 84 -3.47 -20.69 -45.04
C ASN A 84 -4.66 -20.23 -44.13
N GLY A 85 -4.48 -19.24 -43.27
CA GLY A 85 -5.58 -18.67 -42.45
C GLY A 85 -6.07 -19.54 -41.32
N ALA A 86 -5.40 -20.64 -40.99
CA ALA A 86 -5.71 -21.48 -39.84
C ALA A 86 -4.99 -20.98 -38.58
N LEU A 87 -5.73 -20.84 -37.48
CA LEU A 87 -5.20 -20.51 -36.17
C LEU A 87 -4.72 -21.78 -35.45
N PHE A 88 -3.41 -21.87 -35.18
CA PHE A 88 -2.86 -22.97 -34.41
C PHE A 88 -2.68 -22.52 -32.95
N LEU A 89 -3.38 -23.19 -32.03
CA LEU A 89 -3.28 -22.95 -30.58
C LEU A 89 -2.62 -24.17 -29.91
N SER A 90 -1.54 -23.93 -29.20
CA SER A 90 -0.84 -24.94 -28.42
C SER A 90 -0.64 -24.50 -26.99
N ASN A 91 -0.80 -25.42 -26.03
CA ASN A 91 -0.42 -25.25 -24.65
C ASN A 91 1.06 -25.63 -24.38
N ASN A 92 1.78 -26.01 -25.43
CA ASN A 92 3.19 -26.34 -25.32
C ASN A 92 4.04 -25.06 -25.28
N LYS A 93 4.51 -24.69 -24.08
CA LYS A 93 5.36 -23.50 -23.84
C LYS A 93 6.85 -23.81 -23.78
N THR A 94 7.26 -25.02 -24.13
CA THR A 94 8.66 -25.42 -24.13
C THR A 94 9.32 -25.06 -25.45
N ALA A 95 9.73 -23.81 -25.61
CA ALA A 95 10.60 -23.43 -26.71
C ALA A 95 12.07 -23.73 -26.36
N SER A 96 12.87 -23.98 -27.39
CA SER A 96 14.33 -24.12 -27.24
C SER A 96 14.98 -22.77 -26.94
N GLU A 97 14.39 -21.68 -27.41
CA GLU A 97 14.92 -20.31 -27.32
C GLU A 97 13.78 -19.33 -27.03
N TYR A 98 14.11 -18.28 -26.25
CA TYR A 98 13.19 -17.16 -25.95
C TYR A 98 13.69 -15.90 -26.64
N ILE A 99 12.95 -15.46 -27.66
CA ILE A 99 13.35 -14.34 -28.52
C ILE A 99 12.88 -13.03 -27.91
N VAL A 100 13.83 -12.15 -27.57
CA VAL A 100 13.57 -10.80 -27.06
C VAL A 100 13.43 -9.82 -28.23
N GLU A 101 12.27 -9.18 -28.37
CA GLU A 101 11.95 -8.20 -29.42
C GLU A 101 12.32 -6.76 -29.03
N SER A 102 12.25 -6.44 -27.73
CA SER A 102 12.60 -5.11 -27.23
C SER A 102 13.19 -5.17 -25.83
N VAL A 103 14.04 -4.20 -25.52
CA VAL A 103 14.77 -4.09 -24.25
C VAL A 103 14.57 -2.73 -23.62
N ASN A 104 14.82 -2.66 -22.31
CA ASN A 104 14.99 -1.43 -21.54
C ASN A 104 16.43 -1.30 -21.08
N TYR A 105 16.94 -0.07 -21.09
CA TYR A 105 18.26 0.29 -20.59
C TYR A 105 18.11 0.88 -19.21
N LEU A 106 18.41 0.09 -18.18
CA LEU A 106 18.28 0.51 -16.78
C LEU A 106 19.63 1.02 -16.29
N VAL A 107 19.67 2.26 -15.82
CA VAL A 107 20.90 2.84 -15.25
C VAL A 107 21.24 2.17 -13.92
N VAL A 108 22.52 1.83 -13.79
CA VAL A 108 23.16 1.41 -12.54
C VAL A 108 24.36 2.31 -12.32
N ALA A 109 24.41 2.99 -11.18
CA ALA A 109 25.43 3.99 -10.91
C ALA A 109 25.89 3.93 -9.45
N PRO A 110 27.05 4.50 -9.11
CA PRO A 110 27.43 4.75 -7.72
C PRO A 110 26.35 5.54 -6.97
N VAL A 111 26.18 5.26 -5.68
CA VAL A 111 25.13 5.93 -4.86
C VAL A 111 25.35 7.45 -4.81
N GLU A 112 26.58 7.91 -4.92
CA GLU A 112 26.96 9.31 -5.00
C GLU A 112 26.26 10.02 -6.18
N ILE A 113 26.20 9.37 -7.36
CA ILE A 113 25.44 9.84 -8.53
C ILE A 113 23.94 9.94 -8.21
N TYR A 114 23.37 8.90 -7.62
CA TYR A 114 21.96 8.94 -7.21
C TYR A 114 21.69 9.99 -6.13
N LEU A 115 22.66 10.34 -5.30
CA LEU A 115 22.52 11.45 -4.33
C LEU A 115 22.45 12.81 -5.02
N ILE A 116 23.28 13.06 -6.02
CA ILE A 116 23.23 14.28 -6.84
C ILE A 116 21.88 14.37 -7.56
N GLU A 117 21.43 13.27 -8.17
CA GLU A 117 20.11 13.08 -8.77
C GLU A 117 18.97 13.45 -7.82
N THR A 118 19.05 12.91 -6.61
CA THR A 118 18.02 13.15 -5.60
C THR A 118 18.03 14.60 -5.10
N LEU A 119 19.21 15.21 -4.95
CA LEU A 119 19.34 16.63 -4.63
C LEU A 119 18.71 17.51 -5.72
N TRP A 120 18.98 17.20 -6.99
CA TRP A 120 18.34 17.90 -8.10
C TRP A 120 16.82 17.74 -8.05
N SER A 121 16.32 16.51 -7.82
CA SER A 121 14.88 16.24 -7.69
C SER A 121 14.22 17.02 -6.54
N ILE A 122 14.94 17.21 -5.43
CA ILE A 122 14.49 18.01 -4.29
C ILE A 122 14.41 19.49 -4.66
N TYR A 123 15.48 20.09 -5.17
CA TYR A 123 15.55 21.54 -5.38
C TYR A 123 14.99 21.98 -6.73
N VAL A 124 15.53 21.46 -7.82
CA VAL A 124 15.09 21.84 -9.18
C VAL A 124 13.79 21.14 -9.55
N GLY A 125 13.69 19.83 -9.23
CA GLY A 125 12.47 19.05 -9.50
C GLY A 125 11.24 19.59 -8.79
N SER A 126 11.37 20.09 -7.56
CA SER A 126 10.27 20.75 -6.84
C SER A 126 9.83 22.05 -7.53
N LEU A 127 10.79 22.83 -8.03
CA LEU A 127 10.52 24.05 -8.77
C LEU A 127 9.76 23.78 -10.07
N LEU A 128 10.19 22.76 -10.85
CA LEU A 128 9.50 22.34 -12.06
C LEU A 128 8.09 21.83 -11.76
N ASP A 129 7.92 21.01 -10.71
CA ASP A 129 6.64 20.42 -10.35
C ASP A 129 5.60 21.45 -9.85
N GLU A 130 6.04 22.59 -9.31
CA GLU A 130 5.16 23.70 -8.95
C GLU A 130 4.50 24.35 -10.17
N ASN A 131 5.15 24.27 -11.34
CA ASN A 131 4.62 24.79 -12.61
C ASN A 131 3.74 23.77 -13.36
N PHE A 132 3.64 22.52 -12.91
CA PHE A 132 2.78 21.53 -13.56
C PHE A 132 1.30 21.82 -13.28
N THR A 133 0.47 21.56 -14.28
CA THR A 133 -0.98 21.68 -14.16
C THR A 133 -1.55 20.63 -13.18
N ASP A 134 -2.77 20.89 -12.69
CA ASP A 134 -3.51 19.91 -11.86
C ASP A 134 -3.93 18.63 -12.64
N TYR A 135 -3.75 18.64 -13.96
CA TYR A 135 -4.07 17.51 -14.85
C TYR A 135 -2.89 16.57 -15.07
N THR A 136 -1.70 16.92 -14.60
CA THR A 136 -0.51 16.08 -14.59
C THR A 136 -0.46 15.28 -13.31
N TYR A 137 -0.72 13.98 -13.36
CA TYR A 137 -0.88 13.12 -12.18
C TYR A 137 0.35 12.28 -11.87
N GLY A 138 1.09 11.83 -12.88
CA GLY A 138 2.23 10.92 -12.73
C GLY A 138 3.40 11.57 -12.01
N ASN A 139 4.07 10.82 -11.13
CA ASN A 139 5.35 11.16 -10.51
C ASN A 139 5.48 12.62 -9.98
N ARG A 140 4.44 13.12 -9.32
CA ARG A 140 4.42 14.44 -8.68
C ARG A 140 5.32 14.44 -7.45
N VAL A 141 6.14 15.47 -7.28
CA VAL A 141 6.98 15.64 -6.09
C VAL A 141 6.11 15.77 -4.84
N SER A 142 6.53 15.14 -3.74
CA SER A 142 5.76 15.17 -2.50
C SER A 142 5.76 16.56 -1.85
N ASN A 143 4.64 16.95 -1.21
CA ASN A 143 4.50 18.25 -0.57
C ASN A 143 5.52 18.47 0.55
N VAL A 144 5.96 17.39 1.23
CA VAL A 144 6.98 17.46 2.28
C VAL A 144 8.33 17.83 1.68
N VAL A 145 8.68 17.25 0.54
CA VAL A 145 9.93 17.55 -0.19
C VAL A 145 9.90 18.98 -0.73
N LYS A 146 8.79 19.42 -1.33
CA LYS A 146 8.62 20.80 -1.80
C LYS A 146 8.78 21.82 -0.67
N LYS A 147 8.14 21.55 0.47
CA LYS A 147 8.29 22.41 1.66
C LYS A 147 9.74 22.47 2.13
N TYR A 148 10.41 21.33 2.20
CA TYR A 148 11.83 21.25 2.58
C TYR A 148 12.73 22.03 1.61
N ALA A 149 12.49 21.88 0.30
CA ALA A 149 13.25 22.63 -0.72
C ALA A 149 13.08 24.14 -0.57
N ARG A 150 11.87 24.60 -0.27
CA ARG A 150 11.51 26.01 -0.08
C ARG A 150 12.11 26.60 1.20
N ASP A 151 12.00 25.85 2.31
CA ASP A 151 12.49 26.29 3.62
C ASP A 151 14.03 26.24 3.73
N TYR A 152 14.70 25.50 2.85
CA TYR A 152 16.15 25.31 2.75
C TYR A 152 16.86 25.15 4.10
N PRO A 153 16.46 24.21 4.98
CA PRO A 153 17.04 24.06 6.31
C PRO A 153 18.46 23.49 6.23
N THR A 154 19.40 24.13 6.90
CA THR A 154 20.84 23.75 6.87
C THR A 154 21.20 22.65 7.88
N GLU A 155 20.45 22.50 8.97
CA GLU A 155 20.77 21.58 10.08
C GLU A 155 19.81 20.38 10.20
N GLU A 156 18.57 20.47 9.68
CA GLU A 156 17.57 19.42 9.80
C GLU A 156 17.58 18.50 8.58
N SER A 157 17.54 17.19 8.82
CA SER A 157 17.36 16.20 7.76
C SER A 157 15.93 15.64 7.75
N ILE A 158 15.37 15.51 6.56
CA ILE A 158 14.12 14.76 6.37
C ILE A 158 14.40 13.27 6.60
N SER A 159 13.54 12.59 7.33
CA SER A 159 13.65 11.16 7.55
C SER A 159 12.47 10.41 6.91
N SER A 160 12.77 9.32 6.22
CA SER A 160 11.77 8.34 5.73
C SER A 160 10.67 8.92 4.81
N VAL A 161 10.99 9.93 4.02
CA VAL A 161 10.06 10.58 3.08
C VAL A 161 10.38 10.16 1.65
N ASN A 162 9.35 9.76 0.90
CA ASN A 162 9.51 9.47 -0.52
C ASN A 162 9.57 10.79 -1.31
N ILE A 163 10.40 10.83 -2.36
CA ILE A 163 10.52 11.96 -3.29
C ILE A 163 9.17 12.27 -3.93
N PHE A 164 8.48 11.23 -4.36
CA PHE A 164 7.21 11.33 -5.07
C PHE A 164 6.00 11.11 -4.15
N GLN A 165 4.87 11.69 -4.56
CA GLN A 165 3.56 11.34 -4.02
C GLN A 165 3.26 9.87 -4.28
N LYS A 166 2.33 9.28 -3.52
CA LYS A 166 2.00 7.86 -3.67
C LYS A 166 1.43 7.57 -5.06
N TYR A 167 2.10 6.70 -5.78
CA TYR A 167 1.71 6.25 -7.12
C TYR A 167 0.24 5.85 -7.20
N VAL A 168 -0.21 4.96 -6.30
CA VAL A 168 -1.57 4.41 -6.34
C VAL A 168 -2.64 5.50 -6.17
N ASP A 169 -2.40 6.47 -5.30
CA ASP A 169 -3.37 7.53 -5.02
C ASP A 169 -3.53 8.45 -6.25
N ASN A 170 -2.41 8.81 -6.92
CA ASN A 170 -2.44 9.65 -8.11
C ASN A 170 -2.96 8.92 -9.33
N TYR A 171 -2.59 7.64 -9.51
CA TYR A 171 -3.11 6.81 -10.59
C TYR A 171 -4.63 6.62 -10.49
N ASN A 172 -5.13 6.35 -9.29
CA ASN A 172 -6.58 6.26 -9.07
C ASN A 172 -7.28 7.59 -9.33
N LYS A 173 -6.72 8.73 -8.87
CA LYS A 173 -7.31 10.05 -9.16
C LYS A 173 -7.39 10.33 -10.65
N TRP A 174 -6.32 10.02 -11.40
CA TRP A 174 -6.29 10.18 -12.85
C TRP A 174 -7.35 9.35 -13.55
N ARG A 175 -7.37 8.07 -13.28
CA ARG A 175 -8.29 7.12 -13.90
C ARG A 175 -9.74 7.34 -13.47
N ASP A 176 -9.98 7.38 -12.15
CA ASP A 176 -11.33 7.50 -11.60
C ASP A 176 -11.92 8.90 -11.87
N GLY A 177 -11.08 9.92 -11.98
CA GLY A 177 -11.47 11.28 -12.40
C GLY A 177 -12.12 11.26 -13.78
N GLY A 178 -11.48 10.60 -14.75
CA GLY A 178 -12.03 10.47 -16.10
C GLY A 178 -13.33 9.68 -16.15
N ILE A 179 -13.36 8.51 -15.49
CA ILE A 179 -14.54 7.64 -15.47
C ILE A 179 -15.73 8.30 -14.75
N ASN A 180 -15.49 8.93 -13.60
CA ASN A 180 -16.55 9.63 -12.86
C ASN A 180 -17.11 10.81 -13.67
N LYS A 181 -16.24 11.56 -14.37
CA LYS A 181 -16.71 12.64 -15.22
C LYS A 181 -17.55 12.12 -16.40
N ALA A 182 -17.14 11.00 -17.00
CA ALA A 182 -17.95 10.36 -18.06
C ALA A 182 -19.33 9.92 -17.53
N ILE A 183 -19.40 9.33 -16.33
CA ILE A 183 -20.66 8.96 -15.69
C ILE A 183 -21.52 10.19 -15.42
N ASP A 184 -20.94 11.23 -14.81
CA ASP A 184 -21.64 12.47 -14.49
C ASP A 184 -22.21 13.14 -15.74
N THR A 185 -21.47 13.15 -16.85
CA THR A 185 -21.92 13.70 -18.13
C THR A 185 -23.11 12.91 -18.69
N VAL A 186 -23.09 11.59 -18.64
CA VAL A 186 -24.22 10.76 -19.08
C VAL A 186 -25.42 10.86 -18.12
N GLU A 187 -25.22 10.82 -16.81
CA GLU A 187 -26.31 10.80 -15.82
C GLU A 187 -26.93 12.17 -15.54
N LYS A 188 -26.09 13.21 -15.39
CA LYS A 188 -26.54 14.55 -14.98
C LYS A 188 -26.78 15.45 -16.17
N ASP A 189 -25.83 15.48 -17.11
CA ASP A 189 -25.87 16.37 -18.26
C ASP A 189 -26.73 15.77 -19.39
N GLN A 190 -27.04 14.46 -19.33
CA GLN A 190 -27.83 13.72 -20.35
C GLN A 190 -27.20 13.80 -21.74
N GLU A 191 -25.87 13.76 -21.83
CA GLU A 191 -25.11 13.86 -23.07
C GLU A 191 -24.42 12.53 -23.42
N ASN A 192 -24.15 12.34 -24.71
CA ASN A 192 -23.29 11.26 -25.16
C ASN A 192 -21.84 11.54 -24.78
N VAL A 193 -21.06 10.49 -24.56
CA VAL A 193 -19.66 10.60 -24.12
C VAL A 193 -18.73 9.76 -24.96
N ALA A 194 -17.59 10.34 -25.32
CA ALA A 194 -16.45 9.62 -25.89
C ALA A 194 -15.27 9.66 -24.92
N ILE A 195 -14.69 8.49 -24.63
CA ILE A 195 -13.45 8.35 -23.84
C ILE A 195 -12.35 7.94 -24.80
N LEU A 196 -11.26 8.73 -24.85
CA LEU A 196 -10.09 8.46 -25.68
C LEU A 196 -8.86 8.31 -24.78
N SER A 197 -8.17 7.18 -24.87
CA SER A 197 -6.88 6.95 -24.24
C SER A 197 -5.78 6.83 -25.28
N LEU A 198 -4.68 7.56 -25.07
CA LEU A 198 -3.49 7.59 -25.92
C LEU A 198 -2.26 7.22 -25.08
N ASP A 199 -1.30 6.52 -25.70
CA ASP A 199 0.01 6.18 -25.11
C ASP A 199 1.12 6.59 -26.09
N LEU A 200 2.15 7.25 -25.57
CA LEU A 200 3.28 7.72 -26.39
C LEU A 200 4.33 6.62 -26.56
N LYS A 201 4.58 6.21 -27.81
CA LYS A 201 5.52 5.13 -28.15
C LYS A 201 6.96 5.51 -27.80
N GLY A 202 7.60 4.68 -26.98
CA GLY A 202 9.01 4.86 -26.67
C GLY A 202 9.36 6.19 -25.99
N PHE A 203 8.45 6.74 -25.19
CA PHE A 203 8.50 8.11 -24.68
C PHE A 203 9.87 8.49 -24.13
N TYR A 204 10.43 7.72 -23.18
CA TYR A 204 11.73 8.00 -22.54
C TYR A 204 12.90 8.01 -23.53
N TYR A 205 12.81 7.30 -24.65
CA TYR A 205 13.88 7.28 -25.69
C TYR A 205 13.73 8.41 -26.72
N ASN A 206 12.55 9.03 -26.79
CA ASN A 206 12.24 10.10 -27.76
C ASN A 206 12.34 11.51 -27.18
N ILE A 207 12.58 11.64 -25.87
CA ILE A 207 12.70 12.92 -25.18
C ILE A 207 14.09 13.52 -25.42
N ASN A 208 14.14 14.81 -25.70
CA ASN A 208 15.37 15.59 -25.75
C ASN A 208 15.22 16.83 -24.85
N ILE A 209 15.89 16.82 -23.69
CA ILE A 209 15.78 17.88 -22.70
C ILE A 209 16.70 19.05 -23.04
N ASP A 210 16.14 20.26 -23.09
CA ASP A 210 16.88 21.50 -23.15
C ASP A 210 17.17 22.04 -21.73
N PHE A 211 18.32 21.66 -21.20
CA PHE A 211 18.76 22.08 -19.86
C PHE A 211 18.98 23.62 -19.76
N LYS A 212 19.17 24.33 -20.87
CA LYS A 212 19.25 25.81 -20.88
C LYS A 212 17.90 26.46 -20.59
N LYS A 213 16.80 25.86 -21.01
CA LYS A 213 15.46 26.33 -20.61
C LYS A 213 15.23 26.16 -19.11
N ILE A 214 15.70 25.04 -18.53
CA ILE A 214 15.62 24.78 -17.09
C ILE A 214 16.49 25.78 -16.33
N GLU A 215 17.70 26.09 -16.83
CA GLU A 215 18.59 27.09 -16.24
C GLU A 215 17.91 28.46 -16.13
N LYS A 216 17.22 28.92 -17.17
CA LYS A 216 16.43 30.16 -17.13
C LYS A 216 15.32 30.13 -16.08
N LEU A 217 14.60 29.02 -16.00
CA LEU A 217 13.56 28.83 -14.97
C LEU A 217 14.13 28.88 -13.55
N ILE A 218 15.33 28.32 -13.35
CA ILE A 218 16.02 28.38 -12.06
C ILE A 218 16.37 29.83 -11.71
N ILE A 219 16.95 30.60 -12.67
CA ILE A 219 17.32 32.01 -12.47
C ILE A 219 16.09 32.86 -12.12
N ASP A 220 14.97 32.64 -12.83
CA ASP A 220 13.77 33.45 -12.69
C ASP A 220 12.96 33.15 -11.42
N ASN A 221 13.02 31.90 -10.90
CA ASN A 221 12.07 31.42 -9.86
C ASN A 221 12.71 30.83 -8.61
N SER A 222 14.02 30.57 -8.59
CA SER A 222 14.65 30.00 -7.39
C SER A 222 14.88 31.05 -6.31
N PRO A 223 14.71 30.68 -5.03
CA PRO A 223 15.19 31.51 -3.92
C PRO A 223 16.69 31.81 -4.06
N SER A 224 17.11 33.04 -3.76
CA SER A 224 18.52 33.45 -3.87
C SER A 224 19.51 32.55 -3.12
N GLU A 225 19.05 31.93 -2.03
CA GLU A 225 19.86 31.05 -1.16
C GLU A 225 20.18 29.70 -1.81
N SER A 226 19.29 29.18 -2.68
CA SER A 226 19.42 27.88 -3.34
C SER A 226 19.70 27.94 -4.83
N MET A 227 19.70 29.14 -5.43
CA MET A 227 19.86 29.33 -6.87
C MET A 227 21.19 28.79 -7.41
N GLU A 228 22.31 29.16 -6.77
CA GLU A 228 23.62 28.70 -7.18
C GLU A 228 23.76 27.16 -7.11
N LEU A 229 23.26 26.55 -6.05
CA LEU A 229 23.18 25.09 -5.91
C LEU A 229 22.33 24.46 -7.02
N SER A 230 21.17 25.03 -7.31
CA SER A 230 20.26 24.52 -8.34
C SER A 230 20.87 24.60 -9.74
N LEU A 231 21.61 25.65 -10.06
CA LEU A 231 22.34 25.79 -11.32
C LEU A 231 23.46 24.71 -11.45
N TYR A 232 24.24 24.54 -10.39
CA TYR A 232 25.30 23.53 -10.34
C TYR A 232 24.72 22.11 -10.50
N LEU A 233 23.64 21.80 -9.76
CA LEU A 233 22.95 20.51 -9.90
C LEU A 233 22.44 20.29 -11.33
N ASN A 234 21.87 21.32 -11.96
CA ASN A 234 21.34 21.22 -13.32
C ASN A 234 22.46 20.93 -14.35
N GLU A 235 23.63 21.51 -14.18
CA GLU A 235 24.81 21.20 -14.98
C GLU A 235 25.23 19.74 -14.82
N LYS A 236 25.33 19.26 -13.56
CA LYS A 236 25.74 17.87 -13.30
C LYS A 236 24.76 16.85 -13.87
N ILE A 237 23.43 17.09 -13.77
CA ILE A 237 22.43 16.23 -14.41
C ILE A 237 22.57 16.24 -15.94
N SER A 238 22.84 17.37 -16.56
CA SER A 238 23.12 17.43 -18.00
C SER A 238 24.29 16.52 -18.39
N GLN A 239 25.40 16.58 -17.65
CA GLN A 239 26.58 15.73 -17.88
C GLN A 239 26.26 14.23 -17.68
N MET A 240 25.43 13.87 -16.69
CA MET A 240 24.98 12.50 -16.48
C MET A 240 24.12 12.00 -17.65
N HIS A 241 23.21 12.82 -18.17
CA HIS A 241 22.40 12.49 -19.34
C HIS A 241 23.25 12.29 -20.60
N ASP A 242 24.29 13.11 -20.80
CA ASP A 242 25.19 12.95 -21.94
C ASP A 242 26.05 11.68 -21.82
N MET A 243 26.51 11.34 -20.60
CA MET A 243 27.20 10.07 -20.36
C MET A 243 26.27 8.87 -20.65
N TYR A 244 25.02 8.91 -20.19
CA TYR A 244 24.03 7.86 -20.48
C TYR A 244 23.86 7.67 -21.99
N LYS A 245 23.68 8.77 -22.75
CA LYS A 245 23.55 8.70 -24.22
C LYS A 245 24.77 8.07 -24.86
N GLN A 246 25.96 8.38 -24.40
CA GLN A 246 27.20 7.77 -24.89
C GLN A 246 27.27 6.27 -24.63
N ILE A 247 26.84 5.82 -23.42
CA ILE A 247 26.85 4.41 -23.04
C ILE A 247 25.84 3.60 -23.86
N ILE A 248 24.64 4.11 -24.10
CA ILE A 248 23.60 3.38 -24.85
C ILE A 248 23.80 3.44 -26.35
N ALA A 249 24.60 4.39 -26.86
CA ALA A 249 24.82 4.64 -28.28
C ALA A 249 25.09 3.37 -29.12
N PRO A 250 26.01 2.48 -28.72
CA PRO A 250 26.31 1.28 -29.46
C PRO A 250 25.14 0.30 -29.58
N TYR A 251 24.24 0.31 -28.61
CA TYR A 251 23.15 -0.66 -28.49
C TYR A 251 21.83 -0.15 -29.06
N ILE A 252 21.51 1.15 -28.90
CA ILE A 252 20.23 1.70 -29.30
C ILE A 252 20.03 1.68 -30.82
N CYS A 253 21.12 1.86 -31.58
CA CYS A 253 21.09 1.76 -33.04
C CYS A 253 20.61 0.38 -33.51
N VAL A 254 20.98 -0.68 -32.79
CA VAL A 254 20.60 -2.07 -33.11
C VAL A 254 19.23 -2.40 -32.59
N THR A 255 18.89 -1.99 -31.37
CA THR A 255 17.68 -2.43 -30.66
C THR A 255 16.45 -1.59 -30.97
N HIS A 256 16.60 -0.29 -31.22
CA HIS A 256 15.49 0.64 -31.47
C HIS A 256 15.46 1.21 -32.88
N LYS A 257 16.50 0.97 -33.68
CA LYS A 257 16.67 1.52 -35.05
C LYS A 257 16.58 3.05 -35.11
N GLU A 258 16.95 3.73 -34.01
CA GLU A 258 16.83 5.19 -33.85
C GLU A 258 18.22 5.86 -33.68
N SER A 259 18.30 7.17 -33.97
CA SER A 259 19.55 7.92 -33.79
C SER A 259 19.80 8.28 -32.32
N VAL A 260 21.05 8.25 -31.93
CA VAL A 260 21.57 8.34 -30.56
C VAL A 260 21.38 9.70 -29.87
N SER A 261 20.82 10.70 -30.55
CA SER A 261 20.76 12.08 -30.03
C SER A 261 19.69 12.36 -28.97
N LYS A 262 18.81 11.41 -28.72
CA LYS A 262 17.64 11.56 -27.88
C LYS A 262 17.64 10.51 -26.75
N GLY A 263 16.83 10.74 -25.73
CA GLY A 263 16.58 9.80 -24.63
C GLY A 263 17.02 10.33 -23.27
N ILE A 264 16.26 9.92 -22.26
CA ILE A 264 16.55 10.20 -20.85
C ILE A 264 16.77 8.89 -20.09
N PRO A 265 17.60 8.89 -19.02
CA PRO A 265 17.97 7.69 -18.29
C PRO A 265 16.78 7.02 -17.59
N ILE A 266 16.55 5.73 -17.82
CA ILE A 266 15.59 4.95 -17.06
C ILE A 266 16.24 4.47 -15.76
N GLY A 267 15.66 4.81 -14.61
CA GLY A 267 16.19 4.46 -13.28
C GLY A 267 16.62 5.66 -12.45
N PHE A 268 16.69 6.84 -13.04
CA PHE A 268 16.89 8.11 -12.34
C PHE A 268 15.55 8.75 -11.92
N THR A 269 15.54 9.38 -10.77
CA THR A 269 14.36 10.10 -10.25
C THR A 269 14.08 11.39 -11.03
N SER A 270 15.11 12.08 -11.48
CA SER A 270 15.01 13.28 -12.33
C SER A 270 14.29 13.00 -13.64
N SER A 271 14.52 11.84 -14.24
CA SER A 271 13.93 11.47 -15.54
C SER A 271 12.41 11.48 -15.49
N ALA A 272 11.81 11.07 -14.38
CA ALA A 272 10.35 11.08 -14.22
C ALA A 272 9.77 12.51 -14.16
N ILE A 273 10.50 13.44 -13.53
CA ILE A 273 10.13 14.86 -13.44
C ILE A 273 10.35 15.55 -14.81
N LEU A 274 11.48 15.29 -15.44
CA LEU A 274 11.80 15.81 -16.77
C LEU A 274 10.80 15.34 -17.84
N ALA A 275 10.35 14.10 -17.77
CA ALA A 275 9.32 13.56 -18.64
C ALA A 275 7.99 14.33 -18.50
N ASN A 276 7.60 14.68 -17.28
CA ASN A 276 6.41 15.53 -17.05
C ASN A 276 6.62 16.95 -17.57
N TRP A 277 7.78 17.54 -17.30
CA TRP A 277 8.11 18.88 -17.73
C TRP A 277 8.11 19.02 -19.27
N TYR A 278 8.56 17.99 -19.97
CA TYR A 278 8.66 17.95 -21.43
C TYR A 278 7.30 18.15 -22.13
N LEU A 279 6.20 17.76 -21.49
CA LEU A 279 4.83 17.89 -22.01
C LEU A 279 4.01 18.95 -21.28
N SER A 280 4.62 19.80 -20.46
CA SER A 280 3.89 20.81 -19.68
C SER A 280 3.14 21.81 -20.55
N ASP A 281 3.73 22.24 -21.67
CA ASP A 281 3.10 23.16 -22.64
C ASP A 281 1.90 22.47 -23.32
N PHE A 282 2.04 21.20 -23.68
CA PHE A 282 0.93 20.39 -24.22
C PHE A 282 -0.24 20.32 -23.23
N ASP A 283 0.02 20.03 -21.95
CA ASP A 283 -1.01 19.95 -20.91
C ASP A 283 -1.77 21.29 -20.76
N ALA A 284 -1.04 22.40 -20.78
CA ALA A 284 -1.62 23.73 -20.66
C ALA A 284 -2.50 24.09 -21.87
N ASP A 285 -1.98 23.84 -23.08
CA ASP A 285 -2.66 24.16 -24.34
C ASP A 285 -3.90 23.31 -24.58
N ILE A 286 -3.88 22.01 -24.28
CA ILE A 286 -5.08 21.16 -24.34
C ILE A 286 -6.23 21.75 -23.54
N LYS A 287 -5.94 22.22 -22.33
CA LYS A 287 -6.98 22.77 -21.47
C LYS A 287 -7.47 24.12 -21.98
N TYR A 288 -6.58 24.95 -22.50
CA TYR A 288 -6.92 26.28 -23.01
C TYR A 288 -7.64 26.24 -24.36
N LYS A 289 -7.14 25.42 -25.32
CA LYS A 289 -7.63 25.41 -26.71
C LYS A 289 -8.82 24.45 -26.92
N ILE A 290 -8.82 23.27 -26.28
CA ILE A 290 -9.86 22.24 -26.47
C ILE A 290 -10.85 22.21 -25.31
N ASN A 291 -10.38 22.32 -24.08
CA ASN A 291 -11.18 22.25 -22.86
C ASN A 291 -12.16 21.06 -22.82
N PRO A 292 -11.68 19.82 -22.96
CA PRO A 292 -12.55 18.65 -22.92
C PRO A 292 -13.25 18.54 -21.55
N ALA A 293 -14.30 17.73 -21.46
CA ALA A 293 -15.01 17.47 -20.22
C ALA A 293 -14.09 16.94 -19.11
N TYR A 294 -13.09 16.12 -19.51
CA TYR A 294 -11.97 15.71 -18.67
C TYR A 294 -10.70 15.58 -19.51
N TYR A 295 -9.60 16.04 -18.94
CA TYR A 295 -8.24 15.79 -19.41
C TYR A 295 -7.37 15.37 -18.23
N GLY A 296 -6.55 14.36 -18.43
CA GLY A 296 -5.54 13.95 -17.45
C GLY A 296 -4.40 13.18 -18.08
N ARG A 297 -3.17 13.44 -17.63
CA ARG A 297 -1.98 12.74 -18.09
C ARG A 297 -1.25 12.06 -16.94
N TYR A 298 -0.88 10.80 -17.17
CA TYR A 298 -0.06 10.02 -16.27
C TYR A 298 1.24 9.61 -16.99
N VAL A 299 2.26 10.45 -16.93
CA VAL A 299 3.54 10.38 -17.65
C VAL A 299 3.32 10.36 -19.16
N ASP A 300 3.27 9.19 -19.80
CA ASP A 300 3.02 8.94 -21.23
C ASP A 300 1.59 8.52 -21.57
N ASP A 301 0.81 8.15 -20.54
CA ASP A 301 -0.61 7.81 -20.70
C ASP A 301 -1.49 9.06 -20.65
N ILE A 302 -2.28 9.30 -21.68
CA ILE A 302 -3.16 10.47 -21.82
C ILE A 302 -4.61 10.01 -21.87
N LEU A 303 -5.49 10.64 -21.09
CA LEU A 303 -6.92 10.31 -21.02
C LEU A 303 -7.77 11.55 -21.27
N PHE A 304 -8.66 11.46 -22.27
CA PHE A 304 -9.67 12.46 -22.59
C PHE A 304 -11.07 11.94 -22.36
N VAL A 305 -11.98 12.83 -21.95
CA VAL A 305 -13.43 12.62 -21.99
C VAL A 305 -14.06 13.79 -22.72
N PHE A 306 -14.75 13.51 -23.82
CA PHE A 306 -15.49 14.48 -24.62
C PHE A 306 -16.98 14.34 -24.38
N SER A 307 -17.68 15.43 -24.14
CA SER A 307 -19.14 15.51 -24.07
C SER A 307 -19.72 15.83 -25.45
N SER A 308 -20.88 15.24 -25.74
CA SER A 308 -21.62 15.45 -26.99
C SER A 308 -20.75 15.35 -28.25
N PRO A 309 -19.95 14.27 -28.40
CA PRO A 309 -19.09 14.12 -29.57
C PRO A 309 -19.92 14.16 -30.86
N SER A 310 -19.47 14.92 -31.85
CA SER A 310 -20.16 15.15 -33.15
C SER A 310 -20.18 13.94 -34.09
N MET A 311 -19.93 12.72 -33.56
CA MET A 311 -19.96 11.52 -34.34
C MET A 311 -21.14 10.62 -33.96
N GLN A 312 -21.66 9.88 -34.95
CA GLN A 312 -22.50 8.71 -34.68
C GLN A 312 -21.62 7.46 -34.83
N PRO A 313 -21.69 6.53 -33.86
CA PRO A 313 -20.91 5.31 -33.93
C PRO A 313 -21.30 4.52 -35.22
N SER A 314 -20.37 4.40 -36.14
CA SER A 314 -20.49 3.50 -37.25
C SER A 314 -19.44 2.41 -37.15
N GLU A 315 -19.67 1.29 -37.79
CA GLU A 315 -18.76 0.12 -37.82
C GLU A 315 -17.44 0.40 -38.56
N LYS A 316 -17.26 1.59 -39.11
CA LYS A 316 -16.08 1.94 -39.93
C LYS A 316 -15.03 2.66 -39.09
N GLY A 317 -13.87 2.06 -38.90
CA GLY A 317 -12.73 2.63 -38.17
C GLY A 317 -12.27 4.00 -38.67
N GLN A 318 -12.57 4.39 -39.92
CA GLN A 318 -12.26 5.70 -40.50
C GLN A 318 -13.00 6.86 -39.78
N GLU A 319 -14.18 6.62 -39.27
CA GLU A 319 -14.94 7.69 -38.56
C GLU A 319 -14.33 8.01 -37.19
N ILE A 320 -13.73 7.02 -36.54
CA ILE A 320 -12.99 7.23 -35.28
C ILE A 320 -11.75 8.07 -35.57
N ILE A 321 -11.05 7.79 -36.66
CA ILE A 321 -9.88 8.56 -37.09
C ILE A 321 -10.30 10.01 -37.37
N ASN A 322 -11.36 10.22 -38.15
CA ASN A 322 -11.87 11.54 -38.51
C ASN A 322 -12.34 12.29 -37.23
N PHE A 323 -12.92 11.61 -36.25
CA PHE A 323 -13.28 12.24 -34.99
C PHE A 323 -12.03 12.73 -34.23
N ILE A 324 -11.00 11.89 -34.13
CA ILE A 324 -9.74 12.23 -33.44
C ILE A 324 -9.07 13.42 -34.15
N ASP A 325 -9.03 13.42 -35.49
CA ASP A 325 -8.51 14.55 -36.27
C ASP A 325 -9.28 15.85 -36.02
N ASN A 326 -10.60 15.78 -35.99
CA ASN A 326 -11.43 16.95 -35.74
C ASN A 326 -11.32 17.46 -34.30
N ALA A 327 -11.20 16.56 -33.31
CA ALA A 327 -11.13 16.90 -31.90
C ALA A 327 -9.73 17.38 -31.46
N LEU A 328 -8.67 16.86 -32.07
CA LEU A 328 -7.27 17.06 -31.67
C LEU A 328 -6.37 17.57 -32.83
N GLY A 329 -6.91 17.98 -33.97
CA GLY A 329 -6.16 18.26 -35.21
C GLY A 329 -4.98 19.25 -35.06
N ASP A 330 -5.07 20.23 -34.15
CA ASP A 330 -3.97 21.16 -33.88
C ASP A 330 -2.83 20.50 -33.06
N PHE A 331 -3.13 19.41 -32.38
CA PHE A 331 -2.22 18.75 -31.45
C PHE A 331 -1.60 17.47 -32.01
N ILE A 332 -2.21 16.87 -33.04
CA ILE A 332 -1.78 15.62 -33.63
C ILE A 332 -1.64 15.77 -35.15
N LYS A 333 -0.79 14.92 -35.74
CA LYS A 333 -0.62 14.81 -37.20
C LYS A 333 -0.67 13.34 -37.59
N HIS A 334 -1.13 13.03 -38.81
CA HIS A 334 -1.02 11.70 -39.36
C HIS A 334 0.46 11.32 -39.56
N ASP A 335 0.79 10.10 -39.23
CA ASP A 335 2.10 9.51 -39.50
C ASP A 335 2.01 8.65 -40.79
N ASN A 336 2.58 9.16 -41.88
CA ASN A 336 2.55 8.49 -43.18
C ASN A 336 3.73 7.54 -43.40
N GLU A 337 4.72 7.52 -42.50
CA GLU A 337 5.99 6.82 -42.71
C GLU A 337 6.33 5.73 -41.70
N GLY A 338 5.44 5.42 -40.75
CA GLY A 338 5.76 4.52 -39.65
C GLY A 338 4.62 3.57 -39.22
N ASP A 339 4.89 2.79 -38.18
CA ASP A 339 3.91 1.91 -37.52
C ASP A 339 2.86 2.68 -36.69
N ALA A 340 3.00 3.99 -36.49
CA ALA A 340 2.06 4.84 -35.79
C ALA A 340 1.01 5.42 -36.75
N ILE A 341 -0.25 5.55 -36.28
CA ILE A 341 -1.29 6.23 -37.07
C ILE A 341 -1.16 7.74 -36.89
N PHE A 342 -0.79 8.19 -35.69
CA PHE A 342 -0.69 9.57 -35.28
C PHE A 342 0.63 9.87 -34.60
N ARG A 343 1.07 11.14 -34.70
CA ARG A 343 2.13 11.77 -33.90
C ARG A 343 1.59 13.03 -33.25
N LEU A 344 2.16 13.46 -32.15
CA LEU A 344 1.95 14.82 -31.67
C LEU A 344 2.46 15.82 -32.73
N SER A 345 1.90 17.02 -32.80
CA SER A 345 2.37 18.04 -33.73
C SER A 345 3.80 18.49 -33.43
N ASP A 346 4.45 19.17 -34.38
CA ASP A 346 5.85 19.61 -34.24
C ASP A 346 6.04 20.58 -33.09
N GLU A 347 5.01 21.33 -32.73
CA GLU A 347 4.97 22.20 -31.55
C GLU A 347 5.18 21.41 -30.26
N TYR A 348 4.71 20.14 -30.22
CA TYR A 348 4.85 19.21 -29.11
C TYR A 348 5.80 18.04 -29.43
N HIS A 349 6.90 18.37 -30.15
CA HIS A 349 8.07 17.51 -30.38
C HIS A 349 7.84 16.28 -31.29
N SER A 350 6.74 16.20 -32.03
CA SER A 350 6.46 15.13 -32.99
C SER A 350 6.54 13.71 -32.40
N LEU A 351 6.13 13.51 -31.14
CA LEU A 351 6.20 12.21 -30.45
C LEU A 351 5.21 11.20 -31.06
N PRO A 352 5.61 9.96 -31.37
CA PRO A 352 4.73 8.96 -31.97
C PRO A 352 3.72 8.42 -30.95
N ILE A 353 2.46 8.24 -31.38
CA ILE A 353 1.39 7.62 -30.58
C ILE A 353 1.34 6.13 -30.89
N GLN A 354 1.29 5.28 -29.87
CA GLN A 354 1.29 3.83 -30.03
C GLN A 354 -0.05 3.34 -30.56
N LYS A 355 -0.06 2.77 -31.78
CA LYS A 355 -1.27 2.31 -32.46
C LYS A 355 -2.09 1.30 -31.64
N ASP A 356 -1.41 0.32 -31.06
CA ASP A 356 -2.08 -0.79 -30.36
C ASP A 356 -2.64 -0.39 -28.99
N LYS A 357 -2.29 0.80 -28.49
CA LYS A 357 -2.76 1.38 -27.22
C LYS A 357 -3.67 2.59 -27.38
N LEU A 358 -4.01 2.95 -28.62
CA LEU A 358 -5.04 3.93 -28.88
C LEU A 358 -6.40 3.25 -28.60
N ILE A 359 -7.08 3.67 -27.55
CA ILE A 359 -8.35 3.08 -27.11
C ILE A 359 -9.44 4.15 -27.16
N PHE A 360 -10.52 3.83 -27.86
CA PHE A 360 -11.66 4.72 -28.00
C PHE A 360 -12.94 4.00 -27.53
N HIS A 361 -13.67 4.62 -26.59
CA HIS A 361 -14.98 4.16 -26.11
C HIS A 361 -16.02 5.24 -26.36
N TYR A 362 -17.16 4.84 -26.94
CA TYR A 362 -18.31 5.72 -27.12
C TYR A 362 -19.50 5.20 -26.29
N PHE A 363 -20.15 6.07 -25.55
CA PHE A 363 -21.31 5.75 -24.73
C PHE A 363 -22.48 6.66 -25.11
N ASP A 364 -23.54 6.03 -25.60
CA ASP A 364 -24.81 6.70 -25.89
C ASP A 364 -25.64 6.87 -24.61
N ARG A 365 -26.17 8.04 -24.41
CA ARG A 365 -27.00 8.41 -23.24
C ARG A 365 -28.20 7.50 -23.01
N ASN A 366 -28.77 6.91 -24.09
CA ASN A 366 -29.96 6.07 -24.03
C ASN A 366 -29.66 4.63 -23.61
N HIS A 367 -28.41 4.15 -23.83
CA HIS A 367 -28.05 2.73 -23.67
C HIS A 367 -26.95 2.45 -22.65
N SER A 368 -26.24 3.44 -22.16
CA SER A 368 -24.89 3.23 -21.61
C SER A 368 -24.77 3.22 -20.10
N LEU A 369 -25.77 3.62 -19.33
CA LEU A 369 -25.66 3.70 -17.87
C LEU A 369 -25.26 2.36 -17.23
N ALA A 370 -25.84 1.26 -17.68
CA ALA A 370 -25.47 -0.07 -17.20
C ALA A 370 -24.04 -0.45 -17.60
N GLY A 371 -23.64 -0.14 -18.86
CA GLY A 371 -22.31 -0.43 -19.41
C GLY A 371 -21.21 0.36 -18.70
N LEU A 372 -21.40 1.65 -18.46
CA LEU A 372 -20.47 2.50 -17.72
C LEU A 372 -20.33 2.09 -16.25
N ARG A 373 -21.41 1.72 -15.59
CA ARG A 373 -21.41 1.24 -14.20
C ARG A 373 -20.72 -0.12 -14.09
N VAL A 374 -20.97 -1.04 -15.01
CA VAL A 374 -20.26 -2.32 -15.07
C VAL A 374 -18.77 -2.09 -15.35
N PHE A 375 -18.43 -1.21 -16.29
CA PHE A 375 -17.07 -0.83 -16.60
C PHE A 375 -16.35 -0.23 -15.38
N LYS A 376 -17.02 0.70 -14.65
CA LYS A 376 -16.51 1.24 -13.38
C LYS A 376 -16.33 0.14 -12.34
N GLN A 377 -17.32 -0.71 -12.17
CA GLN A 377 -17.29 -1.80 -11.19
C GLN A 377 -16.21 -2.84 -11.51
N GLU A 378 -16.00 -3.17 -12.78
CA GLU A 378 -14.90 -4.03 -13.21
C GLU A 378 -13.54 -3.39 -12.94
N ILE A 379 -13.37 -2.12 -13.25
CA ILE A 379 -12.15 -1.37 -12.94
C ILE A 379 -11.94 -1.25 -11.44
N GLU A 380 -12.97 -0.94 -10.64
CA GLU A 380 -12.89 -0.90 -9.18
C GLU A 380 -12.59 -2.28 -8.58
N ASN A 381 -13.20 -3.34 -9.08
CA ASN A 381 -12.92 -4.71 -8.65
C ASN A 381 -11.49 -5.14 -9.00
N ARG A 382 -10.98 -4.72 -10.14
CA ARG A 382 -9.60 -4.99 -10.59
C ARG A 382 -8.58 -4.09 -9.88
N SER A 383 -8.96 -2.88 -9.52
CA SER A 383 -8.11 -1.89 -8.84
C SER A 383 -8.23 -1.89 -7.33
N SER A 384 -9.23 -2.57 -6.74
CA SER A 384 -9.32 -2.76 -5.29
C SER A 384 -8.10 -3.57 -4.83
N ALA A 385 -7.04 -2.86 -4.70
CA ALA A 385 -5.65 -3.30 -4.70
C ALA A 385 -5.26 -4.12 -3.47
N PHE A 386 -6.16 -4.50 -2.59
CA PHE A 386 -5.84 -5.31 -1.43
C PHE A 386 -7.07 -6.12 -1.01
N ARG A 387 -7.39 -7.14 -1.77
CA ARG A 387 -8.03 -8.29 -1.16
C ARG A 387 -6.98 -8.90 -0.24
N PHE A 388 -7.23 -8.89 1.04
CA PHE A 388 -6.29 -9.37 2.06
C PHE A 388 -6.17 -10.89 2.11
N LEU A 389 -7.07 -11.58 1.43
CA LEU A 389 -7.09 -13.05 1.36
C LEU A 389 -7.17 -13.54 -0.05
N PRO A 390 -6.57 -14.71 -0.31
CA PRO A 390 -6.93 -15.50 -1.46
C PRO A 390 -8.44 -15.79 -1.40
N ASP A 391 -9.17 -15.22 -2.30
CA ASP A 391 -10.55 -15.58 -2.54
C ASP A 391 -10.57 -16.89 -3.36
N GLU A 392 -11.54 -17.77 -3.14
CA GLU A 392 -11.71 -18.99 -3.94
C GLU A 392 -11.82 -18.69 -5.44
N HIS A 393 -12.35 -17.51 -5.78
CA HIS A 393 -12.37 -17.02 -7.16
C HIS A 393 -10.98 -16.73 -7.71
N ILE A 394 -10.02 -16.28 -6.91
CA ILE A 394 -8.65 -16.02 -7.38
C ILE A 394 -7.91 -17.33 -7.65
N GLU A 395 -8.16 -18.39 -6.92
CA GLU A 395 -7.57 -19.71 -7.20
C GLU A 395 -8.06 -20.27 -8.55
N SER A 396 -9.37 -20.18 -8.81
CA SER A 396 -9.93 -20.56 -10.10
C SER A 396 -9.50 -19.62 -11.23
N ASP A 397 -9.29 -18.35 -10.93
CA ASP A 397 -8.84 -17.35 -11.89
C ASP A 397 -7.36 -17.50 -12.23
N LEU A 398 -6.51 -18.00 -11.31
CA LEU A 398 -5.10 -18.23 -11.62
C LEU A 398 -4.91 -19.38 -12.62
N ASP A 399 -5.69 -20.46 -12.51
CA ASP A 399 -5.74 -21.52 -13.51
C ASP A 399 -6.28 -20.98 -14.84
N LYS A 400 -7.26 -20.08 -14.80
CA LYS A 400 -7.80 -19.39 -15.96
C LYS A 400 -6.81 -18.40 -16.57
N PHE A 401 -6.06 -17.64 -15.76
CA PHE A 401 -4.99 -16.74 -16.21
C PHE A 401 -3.83 -17.48 -16.86
N ALA A 402 -3.42 -18.61 -16.31
CA ALA A 402 -2.44 -19.48 -16.95
C ALA A 402 -2.92 -19.98 -18.32
N TYR A 403 -4.23 -20.17 -18.48
CA TYR A 403 -4.88 -20.57 -19.72
C TYR A 403 -5.13 -19.38 -20.67
N ASP A 404 -5.53 -18.23 -20.16
CA ASP A 404 -5.77 -17.00 -20.93
C ASP A 404 -4.49 -16.40 -21.52
N VAL A 405 -3.36 -16.55 -20.83
CA VAL A 405 -2.02 -16.24 -21.39
C VAL A 405 -1.69 -17.13 -22.58
N LEU A 406 -2.25 -18.35 -22.63
CA LEU A 406 -2.15 -19.28 -23.77
C LEU A 406 -3.06 -18.87 -24.94
N LEU A 407 -4.24 -18.32 -24.64
CA LEU A 407 -5.26 -17.98 -25.65
C LEU A 407 -5.08 -16.59 -26.27
N ASN A 408 -4.33 -15.69 -25.66
CA ASN A 408 -4.28 -14.27 -26.05
C ASN A 408 -3.41 -13.96 -27.28
N GLY A 409 -2.88 -14.99 -27.97
CA GLY A 409 -2.05 -14.77 -29.15
C GLY A 409 -2.76 -14.18 -30.36
N SER A 410 -4.09 -14.32 -30.54
CA SER A 410 -4.69 -13.93 -31.84
C SER A 410 -6.20 -13.63 -31.90
N ALA A 411 -7.01 -14.04 -30.94
CA ALA A 411 -8.47 -13.99 -31.12
C ALA A 411 -9.15 -12.70 -30.55
N ASN A 412 -8.50 -11.91 -29.70
CA ASN A 412 -9.07 -10.67 -29.20
C ASN A 412 -7.98 -9.67 -28.85
N LYS A 413 -7.61 -8.82 -29.82
CA LYS A 413 -6.67 -7.70 -29.62
C LYS A 413 -7.07 -6.76 -28.46
N PHE A 414 -8.32 -6.71 -28.08
CA PHE A 414 -8.85 -5.94 -26.95
C PHE A 414 -8.50 -6.52 -25.56
N ARG A 415 -8.30 -7.82 -25.44
CA ARG A 415 -7.93 -8.49 -24.19
C ARG A 415 -6.43 -8.63 -23.99
N SER A 416 -5.63 -8.61 -25.06
CA SER A 416 -4.24 -9.05 -24.99
C SER A 416 -3.30 -8.07 -24.28
N ILE A 417 -3.49 -6.76 -24.41
CA ILE A 417 -2.57 -5.75 -23.86
C ILE A 417 -2.92 -5.41 -22.42
N MET A 418 -4.19 -5.21 -22.11
CA MET A 418 -4.63 -5.03 -20.72
C MET A 418 -4.50 -6.32 -19.90
N GLY A 419 -4.70 -7.48 -20.53
CA GLY A 419 -4.65 -8.78 -19.88
C GLY A 419 -3.27 -9.17 -19.33
N LEU A 420 -2.17 -8.80 -19.96
CA LEU A 420 -0.82 -9.18 -19.51
C LEU A 420 -0.37 -8.36 -18.29
N ALA A 421 -0.58 -7.05 -18.30
CA ALA A 421 -0.29 -6.18 -17.16
C ALA A 421 -1.23 -6.47 -15.99
N GLU A 422 -2.49 -6.77 -16.27
CA GLU A 422 -3.49 -7.19 -15.27
C GLU A 422 -3.14 -8.55 -14.65
N ASN A 423 -2.67 -9.50 -15.44
CA ASN A 423 -2.28 -10.82 -14.98
C ASN A 423 -1.05 -10.76 -14.07
N GLU A 424 -0.06 -9.92 -14.36
CA GLU A 424 1.09 -9.70 -13.48
C GLU A 424 0.65 -9.08 -12.16
N THR A 425 -0.22 -8.09 -12.20
CA THR A 425 -0.74 -7.42 -11.00
C THR A 425 -1.58 -8.38 -10.16
N GLU A 426 -2.48 -9.14 -10.76
CA GLU A 426 -3.31 -10.12 -10.06
C GLU A 426 -2.47 -11.25 -9.45
N LEU A 427 -1.49 -11.79 -10.17
CA LEU A 427 -0.56 -12.77 -9.60
C LEU A 427 0.27 -12.18 -8.46
N SER A 428 0.72 -10.94 -8.59
CA SER A 428 1.42 -10.22 -7.54
C SER A 428 0.55 -10.05 -6.28
N LYS A 429 -0.73 -9.69 -6.45
CA LYS A 429 -1.72 -9.61 -5.36
C LYS A 429 -1.97 -10.98 -4.73
N TYR A 430 -2.14 -12.00 -5.55
CA TYR A 430 -2.35 -13.38 -5.11
C TYR A 430 -1.20 -13.88 -4.23
N ILE A 431 0.04 -13.80 -4.70
CA ILE A 431 1.21 -14.23 -3.93
C ILE A 431 1.35 -13.41 -2.64
N SER A 432 1.16 -12.09 -2.72
CA SER A 432 1.21 -11.21 -1.54
C SER A 432 0.12 -11.55 -0.51
N SER A 433 -1.07 -11.94 -0.97
CA SER A 433 -2.17 -12.40 -0.10
C SER A 433 -1.83 -13.71 0.59
N HIS A 434 -1.23 -14.66 -0.14
CA HIS A 434 -0.78 -15.93 0.44
C HIS A 434 0.35 -15.76 1.45
N ILE A 435 1.31 -14.86 1.16
CA ILE A 435 2.36 -14.49 2.12
C ILE A 435 1.73 -13.98 3.42
N LEU A 436 0.78 -13.05 3.31
CA LEU A 436 0.10 -12.49 4.47
C LEU A 436 -0.73 -13.53 5.22
N ALA A 437 -1.49 -14.35 4.49
CA ALA A 437 -2.30 -15.42 5.06
C ALA A 437 -1.45 -16.47 5.80
N HIS A 438 -0.34 -16.91 5.20
CA HIS A 438 0.59 -17.82 5.85
C HIS A 438 1.12 -17.25 7.16
N ARG A 439 1.51 -15.99 7.15
CA ARG A 439 2.01 -15.31 8.33
C ARG A 439 1.00 -15.26 9.48
N LEU A 440 -0.29 -15.04 9.17
CA LEU A 440 -1.35 -14.94 10.18
C LEU A 440 -1.88 -16.30 10.63
N CYS A 441 -1.90 -17.28 9.75
CA CYS A 441 -2.51 -18.60 9.99
C CYS A 441 -1.53 -19.75 10.11
N ASN A 442 -0.25 -19.53 9.80
CA ASN A 442 0.72 -20.60 9.70
C ASN A 442 0.23 -21.73 8.77
N LEU A 443 -0.17 -21.38 7.55
CA LEU A 443 -0.75 -22.30 6.57
C LEU A 443 0.22 -23.44 6.28
N THR A 444 -0.21 -24.67 6.53
CA THR A 444 0.58 -25.89 6.28
C THR A 444 0.45 -26.39 4.84
N SER A 445 -0.62 -26.01 4.15
CA SER A 445 -0.94 -26.49 2.79
C SER A 445 -0.66 -25.42 1.75
N SER A 446 0.52 -25.44 1.17
CA SER A 446 0.92 -24.58 0.05
C SER A 446 1.05 -25.33 -1.29
N GLU A 447 0.69 -26.62 -1.34
CA GLU A 447 0.94 -27.45 -2.52
C GLU A 447 0.16 -27.02 -3.76
N SER A 448 -1.11 -26.63 -3.62
CA SER A 448 -1.90 -26.10 -4.73
C SER A 448 -1.31 -24.79 -5.26
N THR A 449 -0.95 -23.88 -4.40
CA THR A 449 -0.31 -22.59 -4.76
C THR A 449 1.04 -22.81 -5.44
N LEU A 450 1.88 -23.73 -4.94
CA LEU A 450 3.16 -24.06 -5.57
C LEU A 450 2.98 -24.66 -6.97
N LYS A 451 1.99 -25.54 -7.12
CA LYS A 451 1.63 -26.11 -8.43
C LYS A 451 1.19 -25.01 -9.41
N GLN A 452 0.35 -24.08 -8.98
CA GLN A 452 -0.09 -22.96 -9.80
C GLN A 452 1.08 -22.04 -10.19
N ILE A 453 1.98 -21.71 -9.24
CA ILE A 453 3.20 -20.95 -9.53
C ILE A 453 4.05 -21.66 -10.58
N THR A 454 4.26 -22.98 -10.45
CA THR A 454 5.02 -23.77 -11.42
C THR A 454 4.41 -23.72 -12.81
N LEU A 455 3.08 -23.84 -12.91
CA LEU A 455 2.37 -23.79 -14.19
C LEU A 455 2.46 -22.39 -14.82
N PHE A 456 2.32 -21.33 -14.01
CA PHE A 456 2.37 -19.96 -14.49
C PHE A 456 3.76 -19.58 -15.02
N PHE A 457 4.83 -19.90 -14.30
CA PHE A 457 6.22 -19.59 -14.69
C PHE A 457 6.82 -20.61 -15.68
N ARG A 458 6.01 -21.42 -16.32
CA ARG A 458 6.47 -22.36 -17.29
C ARG A 458 6.81 -21.68 -18.63
N GLY A 459 7.96 -22.04 -19.21
CA GLY A 459 8.41 -21.56 -20.50
C GLY A 459 8.82 -20.08 -20.47
N GLU A 460 8.49 -19.33 -21.51
CA GLU A 460 8.83 -17.91 -21.69
C GLU A 460 8.31 -17.00 -20.57
N ASN A 461 7.20 -17.41 -19.91
CA ASN A 461 6.62 -16.67 -18.80
C ASN A 461 7.60 -16.53 -17.62
N CYS A 462 8.56 -17.45 -17.48
CA CYS A 462 9.59 -17.31 -16.46
C CYS A 462 10.36 -16.02 -16.60
N ILE A 463 10.72 -15.64 -17.82
CA ILE A 463 11.46 -14.39 -18.11
C ILE A 463 10.51 -13.20 -18.21
N ARG A 464 9.36 -13.37 -18.88
CA ARG A 464 8.35 -12.30 -19.06
C ARG A 464 7.91 -11.69 -17.74
N PHE A 465 7.75 -12.49 -16.68
CA PHE A 465 7.34 -12.07 -15.34
C PHE A 465 8.48 -12.07 -14.32
N SER A 466 9.69 -11.77 -14.76
CA SER A 466 10.90 -11.69 -13.90
C SER A 466 10.73 -10.80 -12.67
N ARG A 467 9.92 -9.75 -12.75
CA ARG A 467 9.60 -8.84 -11.64
C ARG A 467 8.93 -9.52 -10.44
N LEU A 468 8.38 -10.71 -10.66
CA LEU A 468 7.71 -11.48 -9.60
C LEU A 468 8.63 -12.52 -8.94
N TRP A 469 9.85 -12.74 -9.43
CA TRP A 469 10.78 -13.72 -8.86
C TRP A 469 11.02 -13.49 -7.38
N GLU A 470 11.24 -12.25 -6.99
CA GLU A 470 11.43 -11.86 -5.59
C GLU A 470 10.25 -12.31 -4.72
N LYS A 471 9.00 -12.08 -5.15
CA LYS A 471 7.81 -12.46 -4.39
C LYS A 471 7.61 -13.97 -4.29
N VAL A 472 7.92 -14.70 -5.36
CA VAL A 472 7.84 -16.17 -5.35
C VAL A 472 8.88 -16.74 -4.40
N LEU A 473 10.13 -16.25 -4.47
CA LEU A 473 11.18 -16.65 -3.55
C LEU A 473 10.81 -16.32 -2.11
N ALA A 474 10.28 -15.13 -1.85
CA ALA A 474 9.73 -14.76 -0.57
C ALA A 474 8.72 -15.79 -0.05
N TYR A 475 7.68 -16.06 -0.83
CA TYR A 475 6.63 -17.01 -0.46
C TYR A 475 7.17 -18.40 -0.14
N THR A 476 8.07 -18.90 -0.97
CA THR A 476 8.63 -20.25 -0.80
C THR A 476 9.55 -20.36 0.41
N LEU A 477 10.30 -19.32 0.72
CA LEU A 477 11.15 -19.26 1.90
C LEU A 477 10.33 -19.19 3.20
N ILE A 478 9.26 -18.39 3.22
CA ILE A 478 8.37 -18.27 4.38
C ILE A 478 7.67 -19.58 4.67
N THR A 479 7.16 -20.23 3.64
CA THR A 479 6.46 -21.50 3.78
C THR A 479 7.43 -22.68 4.00
N LYS A 480 8.74 -22.41 4.18
CA LYS A 480 9.81 -23.39 4.38
C LYS A 480 9.87 -24.45 3.27
N LYS A 481 9.44 -24.09 2.05
CA LYS A 481 9.50 -24.99 0.88
C LYS A 481 10.83 -24.83 0.13
N TYR A 482 11.93 -25.02 0.85
CA TYR A 482 13.29 -24.77 0.37
C TYR A 482 13.70 -25.59 -0.86
N THR A 483 13.21 -26.82 -0.97
CA THR A 483 13.43 -27.65 -2.17
C THR A 483 12.76 -27.01 -3.39
N PHE A 484 11.56 -26.46 -3.23
CA PHE A 484 10.86 -25.74 -4.29
C PHE A 484 11.58 -24.45 -4.65
N SER A 485 12.04 -23.67 -3.65
CA SER A 485 12.83 -22.45 -3.89
C SER A 485 14.03 -22.73 -4.78
N ARG A 486 14.75 -23.81 -4.49
CA ARG A 486 15.91 -24.25 -5.27
C ARG A 486 15.51 -24.65 -6.70
N SER A 487 14.45 -25.44 -6.86
CA SER A 487 13.97 -25.84 -8.18
C SER A 487 13.51 -24.65 -9.00
N PHE A 488 12.83 -23.70 -8.37
CA PHE A 488 12.36 -22.47 -9.03
C PHE A 488 13.55 -21.59 -9.45
N TYR A 489 14.52 -21.35 -8.56
CA TYR A 489 15.72 -20.60 -8.88
C TYR A 489 16.52 -21.25 -10.02
N LYS A 490 16.64 -22.58 -10.02
CA LYS A 490 17.27 -23.30 -11.11
C LYS A 490 16.49 -23.12 -12.43
N SER A 491 15.15 -23.16 -12.38
CA SER A 491 14.35 -22.94 -13.59
C SER A 491 14.47 -21.52 -14.14
N ILE A 492 14.74 -20.53 -13.27
CA ILE A 492 15.08 -19.16 -13.69
C ILE A 492 16.40 -19.17 -14.50
N GLN A 493 17.44 -19.79 -13.93
CA GLN A 493 18.77 -19.88 -14.58
C GLN A 493 18.68 -20.63 -15.93
N ASP A 494 18.00 -21.78 -15.94
CA ASP A 494 17.79 -22.58 -17.16
C ASP A 494 16.98 -21.80 -18.22
N SER A 495 16.10 -20.88 -17.79
CA SER A 495 15.32 -20.03 -18.70
C SER A 495 16.14 -18.85 -19.23
N ILE A 496 17.01 -18.27 -18.43
CA ILE A 496 17.90 -17.18 -18.85
C ILE A 496 18.86 -17.67 -19.95
N GLU A 497 19.37 -18.91 -19.85
CA GLU A 497 20.26 -19.45 -20.88
C GLU A 497 19.60 -19.57 -22.26
N LYS A 498 18.27 -19.66 -22.33
CA LYS A 498 17.50 -19.73 -23.58
C LYS A 498 17.23 -18.37 -24.22
N ILE A 499 17.60 -17.27 -23.59
CA ILE A 499 17.35 -15.92 -24.12
C ILE A 499 18.21 -15.69 -25.36
N LYS A 500 17.55 -15.17 -26.42
CA LYS A 500 18.18 -14.65 -27.63
C LYS A 500 17.58 -13.32 -28.04
N TRP A 501 18.37 -12.46 -28.64
CA TRP A 501 17.92 -11.21 -29.24
C TRP A 501 17.39 -11.46 -30.67
N ASP A 502 16.29 -10.82 -31.05
CA ASP A 502 15.72 -10.89 -32.40
C ASP A 502 16.53 -10.00 -33.37
N GLY A 503 17.48 -10.59 -34.07
CA GLY A 503 18.41 -9.87 -34.94
C GLY A 503 19.88 -9.97 -34.53
N ASP A 504 20.23 -10.88 -33.63
CA ASP A 504 21.62 -11.20 -33.31
C ASP A 504 22.35 -11.72 -34.57
N ASN A 505 23.01 -10.80 -35.27
CA ASN A 505 24.13 -11.13 -36.11
C ASN A 505 25.36 -11.10 -35.19
N ASP A 506 26.31 -12.01 -35.34
CA ASP A 506 27.47 -12.28 -34.45
C ASP A 506 28.30 -11.09 -33.89
N GLU A 507 27.97 -9.86 -34.27
CA GLU A 507 28.74 -8.66 -33.89
C GLU A 507 28.21 -7.90 -32.66
N SER A 508 26.98 -8.12 -32.19
CA SER A 508 26.38 -7.20 -31.18
C SER A 508 26.35 -7.68 -29.73
N ASP A 509 26.59 -8.96 -29.47
CA ASP A 509 26.64 -9.59 -28.11
C ASP A 509 25.53 -9.15 -27.14
N ILE A 510 24.37 -8.70 -27.66
CA ILE A 510 23.23 -8.21 -26.86
C ILE A 510 22.65 -9.35 -26.05
N SER A 511 22.53 -10.55 -26.63
CA SER A 511 22.03 -11.74 -25.94
C SER A 511 22.83 -12.06 -24.68
N SER A 512 24.16 -11.98 -24.78
CA SER A 512 25.06 -12.23 -23.64
C SER A 512 24.89 -11.20 -22.54
N LYS A 513 24.78 -9.90 -22.90
CA LYS A 513 24.54 -8.83 -21.93
C LYS A 513 23.19 -8.96 -21.22
N ILE A 514 22.13 -9.32 -21.96
CA ILE A 514 20.82 -9.60 -21.35
C ILE A 514 20.92 -10.76 -20.36
N LYS A 515 21.62 -11.84 -20.72
CA LYS A 515 21.80 -13.00 -19.83
C LYS A 515 22.56 -12.63 -18.56
N ILE A 516 23.63 -11.86 -18.67
CA ILE A 516 24.42 -11.38 -17.51
C ILE A 516 23.54 -10.54 -16.60
N ALA A 517 22.85 -9.53 -17.12
CA ALA A 517 21.97 -8.67 -16.37
C ALA A 517 20.84 -9.48 -15.67
N MET A 518 20.20 -10.40 -16.38
CA MET A 518 19.13 -11.22 -15.81
C MET A 518 19.62 -12.19 -14.73
N ASN A 519 20.82 -12.75 -14.87
CA ASN A 519 21.43 -13.59 -13.81
C ASN A 519 21.73 -12.78 -12.56
N GLU A 520 22.29 -11.59 -12.70
CA GLU A 520 22.53 -10.68 -11.58
C GLU A 520 21.20 -10.27 -10.91
N TYR A 521 20.17 -9.94 -11.70
CA TYR A 521 18.83 -9.63 -11.18
C TYR A 521 18.24 -10.81 -10.39
N ALA A 522 18.42 -12.03 -10.85
CA ALA A 522 17.97 -13.25 -10.15
C ALA A 522 18.74 -13.46 -8.84
N ASP A 523 20.05 -13.25 -8.85
CA ASP A 523 20.92 -13.36 -7.66
C ASP A 523 20.56 -12.30 -6.61
N ILE A 524 20.34 -11.06 -7.03
CA ILE A 524 19.90 -9.99 -6.12
C ILE A 524 18.53 -10.33 -5.53
N SER A 525 17.59 -10.82 -6.33
CA SER A 525 16.25 -11.22 -5.87
C SER A 525 16.33 -12.37 -4.85
N LEU A 526 17.21 -13.32 -5.06
CA LEU A 526 17.45 -14.43 -4.13
C LEU A 526 18.09 -13.91 -2.83
N CYS A 527 19.20 -13.18 -2.92
CA CYS A 527 19.95 -12.68 -1.77
C CYS A 527 19.12 -11.75 -0.88
N LEU A 528 18.28 -10.89 -1.49
CA LEU A 528 17.34 -10.02 -0.78
C LEU A 528 16.40 -10.82 0.12
N ASN A 529 15.94 -11.99 -0.34
CA ASN A 529 15.05 -12.84 0.43
C ASN A 529 15.81 -13.73 1.44
N LEU A 530 16.97 -14.23 1.09
CA LEU A 530 17.81 -15.00 2.01
C LEU A 530 18.30 -14.17 3.20
N ALA A 531 18.39 -12.86 3.04
CA ALA A 531 18.68 -11.91 4.12
C ALA A 531 17.66 -11.95 5.28
N LEU A 532 16.48 -12.54 5.08
CA LEU A 532 15.48 -12.78 6.15
C LEU A 532 15.84 -13.98 7.04
N LEU A 533 16.67 -14.90 6.55
CA LEU A 533 17.03 -16.10 7.28
C LEU A 533 18.27 -15.85 8.15
N ASP A 534 18.46 -16.67 9.18
CA ASP A 534 19.66 -16.66 10.01
C ASP A 534 20.85 -17.23 9.22
N LEU A 535 21.78 -16.37 8.85
CA LEU A 535 22.92 -16.74 8.01
C LEU A 535 23.87 -17.71 8.73
N ASP A 536 24.06 -17.54 10.05
CA ASP A 536 24.90 -18.43 10.85
C ASP A 536 24.35 -19.85 10.87
N VAL A 537 23.03 -19.99 10.96
CA VAL A 537 22.34 -21.30 10.87
C VAL A 537 22.46 -21.89 9.47
N ILE A 538 22.44 -21.06 8.43
CA ILE A 538 22.58 -21.53 7.05
C ILE A 538 23.99 -22.00 6.76
N LEU A 539 25.03 -21.29 7.20
CA LEU A 539 26.41 -21.56 6.85
C LEU A 539 27.09 -22.60 7.74
N ASN A 540 26.67 -22.71 9.01
CA ASN A 540 27.27 -23.67 9.95
C ASN A 540 26.76 -25.11 9.72
N ASP A 541 27.70 -26.05 9.57
CA ASP A 541 27.42 -27.46 9.25
C ASP A 541 27.28 -28.29 10.53
N THR A 542 26.40 -27.89 11.46
CA THR A 542 26.15 -28.75 12.65
C THR A 542 25.21 -29.89 12.30
N GLN A 543 25.52 -31.09 12.79
CA GLN A 543 24.84 -32.35 12.44
C GLN A 543 23.44 -32.53 13.07
N GLU A 544 22.80 -31.48 13.55
CA GLU A 544 21.47 -31.56 14.14
C GLU A 544 20.36 -31.76 13.09
N THR A 545 19.41 -32.60 13.41
CA THR A 545 18.34 -33.08 12.51
C THR A 545 17.49 -31.97 11.90
N GLU A 546 17.37 -30.81 12.57
CA GLU A 546 16.63 -29.65 12.09
C GLU A 546 17.31 -28.92 10.92
N GLN A 547 18.60 -29.15 10.69
CA GLN A 547 19.36 -28.44 9.65
C GLN A 547 19.37 -29.12 8.29
N LYS A 548 18.89 -30.37 8.18
CA LYS A 548 18.77 -31.09 6.89
C LYS A 548 17.85 -30.34 5.92
N ASP A 549 16.86 -29.66 6.44
CA ASP A 549 15.92 -28.88 5.62
C ASP A 549 16.56 -27.68 4.90
N LEU A 550 17.72 -27.18 5.40
CA LEU A 550 18.43 -26.05 4.81
C LEU A 550 19.43 -26.43 3.70
N ILE A 551 19.64 -27.71 3.44
CA ILE A 551 20.54 -28.20 2.36
C ILE A 551 20.18 -27.54 1.00
N PRO A 552 18.90 -27.43 0.60
CA PRO A 552 18.57 -26.74 -0.66
C PRO A 552 19.03 -25.28 -0.70
N ILE A 553 18.93 -24.56 0.42
CA ILE A 553 19.38 -23.16 0.54
C ILE A 553 20.91 -23.06 0.39
N ARG A 554 21.66 -23.90 1.11
CA ARG A 554 23.13 -23.97 1.01
C ARG A 554 23.59 -24.22 -0.43
N LYS A 555 22.89 -25.10 -1.15
CA LYS A 555 23.17 -25.40 -2.57
C LYS A 555 22.85 -24.23 -3.51
N MET A 556 21.94 -23.32 -3.15
CA MET A 556 21.70 -22.10 -3.94
C MET A 556 22.79 -21.06 -3.73
N ILE A 557 23.31 -20.93 -2.51
CA ILE A 557 24.43 -20.06 -2.19
C ILE A 557 25.75 -20.63 -2.74
N ASN A 558 25.91 -21.96 -2.69
CA ASN A 558 27.05 -22.74 -3.23
C ASN A 558 28.44 -22.24 -2.80
N GLY A 559 28.57 -21.69 -1.59
CA GLY A 559 29.81 -21.12 -1.09
C GLY A 559 30.27 -19.82 -1.78
N ASP A 560 29.41 -19.22 -2.60
CA ASP A 560 29.68 -17.96 -3.31
C ASP A 560 29.86 -16.82 -2.31
N ALA A 561 31.08 -16.32 -2.20
CA ALA A 561 31.45 -15.25 -1.26
C ALA A 561 30.73 -13.94 -1.56
N ASP A 562 30.43 -13.66 -2.82
CA ASP A 562 29.75 -12.41 -3.20
C ASP A 562 28.27 -12.46 -2.85
N LYS A 563 27.60 -13.59 -3.04
CA LYS A 563 26.22 -13.80 -2.55
C LYS A 563 26.12 -13.69 -1.03
N ILE A 564 27.08 -14.30 -0.31
CA ILE A 564 27.11 -14.20 1.17
C ILE A 564 27.24 -12.75 1.61
N LYS A 565 28.20 -12.01 1.05
CA LYS A 565 28.38 -10.60 1.33
C LYS A 565 27.15 -9.76 0.99
N LEU A 566 26.47 -10.05 -0.13
CA LEU A 566 25.27 -9.35 -0.53
C LEU A 566 24.11 -9.60 0.44
N ILE A 567 23.94 -10.84 0.91
CA ILE A 567 22.94 -11.20 1.94
C ILE A 567 23.21 -10.41 3.22
N GLU A 568 24.46 -10.39 3.71
CA GLU A 568 24.85 -9.62 4.91
C GLU A 568 24.57 -8.12 4.74
N ARG A 569 24.91 -7.55 3.59
CA ARG A 569 24.67 -6.14 3.28
C ARG A 569 23.18 -5.79 3.29
N PHE A 570 22.34 -6.63 2.71
CA PHE A 570 20.88 -6.42 2.74
C PHE A 570 20.30 -6.51 4.15
N ARG A 571 20.81 -7.40 4.99
CA ARG A 571 20.40 -7.51 6.40
C ARG A 571 20.72 -6.21 7.16
N ASP A 572 21.91 -5.67 6.99
CA ASP A 572 22.37 -4.48 7.69
C ASP A 572 21.69 -3.19 7.18
N SER A 573 21.29 -3.15 5.91
CA SER A 573 20.72 -1.96 5.29
C SER A 573 19.22 -1.78 5.51
N ASN A 574 18.48 -2.76 6.02
CA ASN A 574 17.02 -2.75 6.17
C ASN A 574 16.23 -2.48 4.87
N LEU A 575 16.79 -2.84 3.72
CA LEU A 575 16.14 -2.67 2.41
C LEU A 575 15.23 -3.84 2.03
N ILE A 576 15.07 -4.81 2.91
CA ILE A 576 14.20 -5.96 2.70
C ILE A 576 12.76 -5.48 2.67
N ARG A 577 12.16 -5.56 1.47
CA ARG A 577 10.78 -5.19 1.26
C ARG A 577 9.89 -6.41 1.45
N HIS A 578 9.22 -6.47 2.59
CA HIS A 578 8.50 -7.67 2.91
C HIS A 578 7.17 -7.42 3.60
N ASN A 579 6.12 -8.06 3.10
CA ASN A 579 4.83 -8.14 3.79
C ASN A 579 4.91 -8.95 5.09
N LEU A 580 6.02 -9.64 5.34
CA LEU A 580 6.27 -10.43 6.53
C LEU A 580 6.63 -9.62 7.75
N VAL A 581 7.31 -8.50 7.55
CA VAL A 581 7.70 -7.64 8.66
C VAL A 581 6.67 -6.55 8.78
N SER A 582 5.74 -6.69 9.74
CA SER A 582 4.73 -5.68 10.03
C SER A 582 5.32 -4.49 10.76
N TRP A 583 6.49 -4.66 11.33
CA TRP A 583 7.08 -3.71 12.23
C TRP A 583 8.33 -3.12 11.61
N PRO A 584 8.38 -1.83 11.28
CA PRO A 584 9.60 -1.21 10.79
C PRO A 584 10.69 -1.13 11.85
N LEU A 585 10.37 -1.47 13.09
CA LEU A 585 11.21 -1.44 14.26
C LEU A 585 11.89 -2.77 14.58
N VAL A 586 11.41 -3.86 13.98
CA VAL A 586 12.02 -5.17 14.17
C VAL A 586 13.35 -5.22 13.41
N ASN A 587 14.37 -5.72 14.07
CA ASN A 587 15.64 -5.99 13.42
C ASN A 587 15.45 -7.19 12.47
N TYR A 588 15.55 -6.93 11.18
CA TYR A 588 15.38 -7.95 10.13
C TYR A 588 16.37 -9.09 10.27
N THR A 589 17.54 -8.86 10.86
CA THR A 589 18.57 -9.90 11.05
C THR A 589 18.10 -11.03 11.95
N ASN A 590 17.16 -10.79 12.85
CA ASN A 590 16.61 -11.77 13.78
C ASN A 590 15.29 -12.38 13.32
N TYR A 591 14.81 -12.02 12.12
CA TYR A 591 13.58 -12.57 11.59
C TYR A 591 13.77 -14.00 11.08
N ARG A 592 13.00 -14.95 11.58
CA ARG A 592 13.12 -16.39 11.29
C ARG A 592 11.89 -17.01 10.61
N GLY A 593 11.02 -16.21 10.02
CA GLY A 593 9.82 -16.68 9.33
C GLY A 593 8.55 -16.45 10.16
N ASP A 594 8.11 -17.40 10.93
CA ASP A 594 6.87 -17.28 11.71
C ASP A 594 7.10 -16.43 12.96
N LEU A 595 6.39 -15.31 13.06
CA LEU A 595 6.34 -14.53 14.30
C LEU A 595 5.44 -15.27 15.30
N THR A 596 6.05 -16.07 16.17
CA THR A 596 5.35 -16.58 17.34
C THR A 596 5.20 -15.44 18.37
N GLU A 597 4.24 -15.61 19.28
CA GLU A 597 4.03 -14.63 20.36
C GLU A 597 5.31 -14.44 21.18
N GLU A 598 6.09 -15.48 21.39
CA GLU A 598 7.36 -15.47 22.10
C GLU A 598 8.46 -14.73 21.33
N GLU A 599 8.54 -14.91 20.02
CA GLU A 599 9.48 -14.18 19.14
C GLU A 599 9.11 -12.70 18.99
N LEU A 600 7.82 -12.38 18.94
CA LEU A 600 7.36 -11.00 18.97
C LEU A 600 7.85 -10.31 20.27
N TYR A 601 7.74 -10.98 21.41
CA TYR A 601 8.24 -10.49 22.68
C TYR A 601 9.75 -10.30 22.69
N LYS A 602 10.49 -11.29 22.21
CA LYS A 602 11.95 -11.27 22.17
C LYS A 602 12.45 -10.12 21.29
N ASN A 603 11.97 -10.04 20.06
CA ASN A 603 12.39 -9.02 19.11
C ASN A 603 12.08 -7.60 19.58
N ILE A 604 10.94 -7.39 20.23
CA ILE A 604 10.54 -6.08 20.73
C ILE A 604 11.30 -5.71 22.02
N SER A 605 11.64 -6.70 22.87
CA SER A 605 12.37 -6.44 24.10
C SER A 605 13.85 -6.08 23.89
N GLU A 606 14.44 -6.51 22.78
CA GLU A 606 15.83 -6.25 22.40
C GLU A 606 16.04 -4.91 21.69
N LEU A 607 14.96 -4.28 21.19
CA LEU A 607 15.05 -3.00 20.51
C LEU A 607 15.24 -1.85 21.51
N ASP A 608 16.24 -1.02 21.25
CA ASP A 608 16.42 0.23 21.95
C ASP A 608 15.49 1.30 21.37
N ILE A 609 14.50 1.68 22.15
CA ILE A 609 13.45 2.62 21.75
C ILE A 609 14.01 4.02 21.50
N GLU A 610 15.08 4.39 22.17
CA GLU A 610 15.74 5.67 21.97
C GLU A 610 16.41 5.75 20.60
N LEU A 611 16.96 4.65 20.10
CA LEU A 611 17.46 4.51 18.75
C LEU A 611 16.35 4.68 17.68
N VAL A 612 15.16 4.21 17.99
CA VAL A 612 14.00 4.33 17.07
C VAL A 612 13.43 5.74 17.08
N LYS A 613 13.39 6.40 18.22
CA LYS A 613 12.97 7.80 18.35
C LYS A 613 14.02 8.78 17.82
N SER A 614 15.28 8.36 17.75
CA SER A 614 16.33 9.24 17.26
C SER A 614 16.17 9.44 15.76
N LYS A 615 16.43 10.66 15.28
CA LYS A 615 16.58 11.02 13.87
C LYS A 615 17.62 10.16 13.11
N LYS A 616 18.33 9.29 13.81
CA LYS A 616 19.32 8.34 13.29
C LYS A 616 18.74 6.99 12.88
N SER A 617 17.42 6.79 12.97
CA SER A 617 16.79 5.57 12.49
C SER A 617 17.10 5.38 11.01
N LYS A 618 17.76 4.28 10.66
CA LYS A 618 18.03 3.89 9.26
C LYS A 618 16.83 3.30 8.55
N THR A 619 15.62 3.45 9.10
CA THR A 619 14.40 2.90 8.55
C THR A 619 14.01 3.61 7.27
N PRO A 620 13.83 2.89 6.16
CA PRO A 620 13.56 3.49 4.84
C PRO A 620 12.12 3.96 4.65
N ARG A 621 11.24 3.73 5.62
CA ARG A 621 9.83 4.11 5.53
C ARG A 621 9.34 4.85 6.77
N PHE A 622 8.28 5.62 6.59
CA PHE A 622 7.59 6.29 7.70
C PHE A 622 7.07 5.26 8.71
N ILE A 623 7.33 5.48 9.99
CA ILE A 623 6.86 4.66 11.09
C ILE A 623 5.57 5.29 11.62
N HIS A 624 4.49 4.54 11.56
CA HIS A 624 3.18 5.01 11.99
C HIS A 624 3.00 4.92 13.51
N ALA A 625 2.15 5.78 14.07
CA ALA A 625 1.91 5.83 15.50
C ALA A 625 1.41 4.50 16.09
N ASP A 626 0.58 3.76 15.36
CA ASP A 626 0.10 2.44 15.76
C ASP A 626 1.24 1.42 15.89
N GLU A 627 2.25 1.48 15.04
CA GLU A 627 3.42 0.60 15.11
C GLU A 627 4.26 0.89 16.37
N TYR A 628 4.48 2.14 16.70
CA TYR A 628 5.12 2.53 17.97
C TYR A 628 4.31 2.07 19.17
N GLN A 629 2.99 2.26 19.14
CA GLN A 629 2.13 1.88 20.25
C GLN A 629 2.13 0.37 20.51
N LEU A 630 2.05 -0.44 19.45
CA LEU A 630 2.12 -1.90 19.59
C LEU A 630 3.45 -2.35 20.24
N PHE A 631 4.54 -1.73 19.82
CA PHE A 631 5.85 -1.98 20.41
C PHE A 631 5.89 -1.73 21.92
N TYR A 632 5.33 -0.60 22.37
CA TYR A 632 5.27 -0.26 23.78
C TYR A 632 4.24 -1.09 24.56
N LEU A 633 3.19 -1.59 23.91
CA LEU A 633 2.15 -2.40 24.54
C LEU A 633 2.75 -3.60 25.26
N ILE A 634 3.58 -4.37 24.58
CA ILE A 634 4.19 -5.59 25.10
C ILE A 634 5.07 -5.28 26.30
N ARG A 635 5.90 -4.25 26.22
CA ARG A 635 6.74 -3.80 27.32
C ARG A 635 5.90 -3.34 28.54
N SER A 636 4.78 -2.67 28.29
CA SER A 636 3.88 -2.18 29.33
C SER A 636 3.12 -3.32 30.01
N LEU A 637 2.76 -4.37 29.29
CA LEU A 637 2.16 -5.58 29.82
C LEU A 637 3.14 -6.33 30.74
N LYS A 638 4.38 -6.57 30.29
CA LYS A 638 5.44 -7.20 31.11
C LYS A 638 5.68 -6.45 32.43
N LYS A 639 5.66 -5.11 32.40
CA LYS A 639 5.81 -4.26 33.59
C LYS A 639 4.52 -4.06 34.39
N ARG A 640 3.39 -4.67 33.98
CA ARG A 640 2.05 -4.46 34.56
C ARG A 640 1.62 -2.99 34.59
N GLU A 641 2.05 -2.21 33.63
CA GLU A 641 1.83 -0.77 33.53
C GLU A 641 0.89 -0.37 32.35
N LEU A 642 0.01 -1.28 31.92
CA LEU A 642 -0.88 -1.02 30.79
C LEU A 642 -1.73 0.26 30.94
N HIS A 643 -2.05 0.62 32.20
CA HIS A 643 -2.76 1.87 32.51
C HIS A 643 -1.94 3.13 32.22
N LYS A 644 -0.61 3.04 32.22
CA LYS A 644 0.28 4.13 31.85
C LYS A 644 0.43 4.25 30.34
N PHE A 645 0.22 3.15 29.62
CA PHE A 645 0.36 3.07 28.20
C PHE A 645 -0.63 3.98 27.47
N THR A 646 -1.93 3.88 27.79
CA THR A 646 -3.01 4.64 27.16
C THR A 646 -2.88 6.17 27.38
N THR A 647 -2.00 6.59 28.25
CA THR A 647 -1.86 7.99 28.68
C THR A 647 -0.59 8.66 28.19
N ARG A 648 0.20 7.98 27.34
CA ARG A 648 1.38 8.57 26.70
C ARG A 648 1.00 9.33 25.44
N ASN A 649 1.19 10.63 25.44
CA ASN A 649 0.94 11.52 24.30
C ASN A 649 2.07 11.54 23.26
N ASP A 650 3.22 10.96 23.60
CA ASP A 650 4.48 11.10 22.85
C ASP A 650 4.42 10.53 21.43
N PHE A 651 3.45 9.66 21.16
CA PHE A 651 3.34 8.97 19.86
C PHE A 651 2.56 9.75 18.80
N HIS A 652 1.78 10.75 19.21
CA HIS A 652 0.76 11.35 18.34
C HIS A 652 1.05 12.81 17.96
N GLN A 653 2.24 13.35 18.26
CA GLN A 653 2.72 14.66 17.82
C GLN A 653 1.64 15.78 17.88
N GLY A 654 0.87 15.84 18.98
CA GLY A 654 -0.22 16.81 19.13
C GLY A 654 -1.57 16.40 18.53
N SER A 655 -1.64 15.31 17.77
CA SER A 655 -2.92 14.82 17.21
C SER A 655 -3.83 14.20 18.27
N CYS A 656 -3.38 14.06 19.50
CA CYS A 656 -4.15 13.45 20.57
C CYS A 656 -4.01 14.20 21.89
N VAL A 657 -5.13 14.38 22.59
CA VAL A 657 -5.19 14.97 23.93
C VAL A 657 -5.78 13.95 24.89
N VAL A 658 -5.06 13.67 25.99
CA VAL A 658 -5.49 12.72 27.02
C VAL A 658 -5.60 13.42 28.37
N ASN A 659 -6.79 13.44 28.95
CA ASN A 659 -7.10 13.98 30.26
C ASN A 659 -7.53 12.87 31.22
N LYS A 660 -7.01 12.87 32.47
CA LYS A 660 -7.30 11.86 33.47
C LYS A 660 -8.18 12.43 34.59
N ASN A 661 -9.30 11.77 34.83
CA ASN A 661 -10.15 12.00 35.98
C ASN A 661 -10.13 10.75 36.91
N LYS A 662 -10.78 10.83 38.08
CA LYS A 662 -10.75 9.77 39.07
C LYS A 662 -11.12 8.38 38.53
N ASN A 663 -12.19 8.27 37.72
CA ASN A 663 -12.71 7.00 37.18
C ASN A 663 -12.72 6.96 35.66
N THR A 664 -12.40 8.04 35.00
CA THR A 664 -12.45 8.14 33.54
C THR A 664 -11.17 8.71 32.96
N ILE A 665 -10.84 8.27 31.75
CA ILE A 665 -9.77 8.84 30.93
C ILE A 665 -10.45 9.40 29.68
N SER A 666 -10.33 10.69 29.46
CA SER A 666 -10.85 11.33 28.24
C SER A 666 -9.77 11.38 27.18
N ILE A 667 -10.07 10.87 26.00
CA ILE A 667 -9.16 10.76 24.88
C ILE A 667 -9.79 11.48 23.69
N LYS A 668 -9.14 12.53 23.18
CA LYS A 668 -9.57 13.25 21.99
C LYS A 668 -8.56 13.00 20.88
N VAL A 669 -9.02 12.45 19.77
CA VAL A 669 -8.24 12.25 18.54
C VAL A 669 -8.62 13.34 17.56
N ASN A 670 -7.66 14.20 17.22
CA ASN A 670 -7.86 15.29 16.29
C ASN A 670 -7.54 14.79 14.87
N ASP A 671 -8.54 14.80 14.01
CA ASP A 671 -8.39 14.58 12.58
C ASP A 671 -8.61 15.91 11.87
N LYS A 672 -7.54 16.52 11.33
CA LYS A 672 -7.61 17.84 10.70
C LYS A 672 -8.37 17.86 9.37
N PHE A 673 -8.44 16.71 8.69
CA PHE A 673 -9.03 16.62 7.35
C PHE A 673 -10.51 16.19 7.35
N ASN A 674 -11.04 15.61 8.44
CA ASN A 674 -12.40 15.10 8.53
C ASN A 674 -13.22 15.80 9.64
N SER A 675 -13.31 17.10 9.63
CA SER A 675 -13.86 17.91 10.74
C SER A 675 -15.40 17.97 10.84
N LYS A 676 -16.17 17.36 9.94
CA LYS A 676 -17.64 17.58 9.85
C LYS A 676 -18.48 16.31 9.65
N ASN A 677 -18.15 15.19 10.27
CA ASN A 677 -19.08 14.08 10.19
C ASN A 677 -20.30 14.31 11.10
N GLU A 678 -21.41 14.75 10.51
CA GLU A 678 -22.72 14.85 11.17
C GLU A 678 -23.38 13.48 11.30
N LYS A 679 -22.95 12.50 10.51
CA LYS A 679 -23.42 11.13 10.47
C LYS A 679 -22.24 10.16 10.56
N ILE A 680 -22.47 9.00 11.16
CA ILE A 680 -21.47 7.94 11.28
C ILE A 680 -22.08 6.59 10.87
N LYS A 681 -21.40 5.84 10.02
CA LYS A 681 -21.86 4.51 9.58
C LYS A 681 -21.20 3.44 10.44
N VAL A 682 -22.03 2.72 11.21
CA VAL A 682 -21.60 1.65 12.11
C VAL A 682 -21.92 0.29 11.48
N ALA A 683 -20.93 -0.59 11.45
CA ALA A 683 -21.05 -1.99 11.05
C ALA A 683 -20.97 -2.89 12.29
N LEU A 684 -21.93 -3.79 12.44
CA LEU A 684 -21.93 -4.87 13.43
C LEU A 684 -21.47 -6.17 12.78
N ALA A 685 -20.46 -6.81 13.35
CA ALA A 685 -20.01 -8.12 12.89
C ALA A 685 -20.89 -9.24 13.47
N ASN A 686 -21.44 -10.08 12.59
CA ASN A 686 -21.96 -11.40 12.94
C ASN A 686 -20.80 -12.41 12.80
N MET A 687 -20.10 -12.67 13.89
CA MET A 687 -18.89 -13.49 13.92
C MET A 687 -18.97 -14.54 15.01
N LEU A 688 -18.57 -15.76 14.67
CA LEU A 688 -18.47 -16.86 15.65
C LEU A 688 -17.25 -16.67 16.54
N VAL A 689 -17.48 -16.64 17.85
CA VAL A 689 -16.45 -16.75 18.87
C VAL A 689 -16.79 -18.00 19.70
N ASP A 690 -16.07 -19.08 19.44
CA ASP A 690 -16.34 -20.34 20.07
C ASP A 690 -15.55 -20.54 21.37
N ARG A 691 -16.04 -21.42 22.23
CA ARG A 691 -15.46 -21.69 23.56
C ARG A 691 -14.11 -22.41 23.45
N ASP A 692 -13.91 -23.25 22.43
CA ASP A 692 -12.66 -23.96 22.23
C ASP A 692 -11.53 -22.98 21.89
N SER A 693 -11.78 -22.03 21.02
CA SER A 693 -10.79 -20.98 20.70
C SER A 693 -10.38 -20.16 21.92
N ILE A 694 -11.35 -19.83 22.81
CA ILE A 694 -11.07 -19.11 24.06
C ILE A 694 -10.19 -19.99 25.01
N GLN A 695 -10.50 -21.27 25.12
CA GLN A 695 -9.71 -22.19 25.96
C GLN A 695 -8.31 -22.39 25.43
N ARG A 696 -8.15 -22.61 24.13
CA ARG A 696 -6.85 -22.78 23.49
C ARG A 696 -5.93 -21.57 23.67
N ALA A 697 -6.48 -20.34 23.64
CA ALA A 697 -5.72 -19.13 23.90
C ALA A 697 -5.17 -19.05 25.35
N CYS A 698 -5.81 -19.75 26.31
CA CYS A 698 -5.44 -19.78 27.71
C CYS A 698 -4.53 -20.95 28.10
N ARG A 699 -4.52 -22.04 27.35
CA ARG A 699 -3.82 -23.27 27.71
C ARG A 699 -2.33 -23.19 27.34
N LYS A 700 -1.47 -23.69 28.23
CA LYS A 700 -0.01 -23.74 27.96
C LYS A 700 0.37 -24.85 26.97
N ASP A 701 -0.44 -25.91 26.88
CA ASP A 701 -0.24 -27.09 26.04
C ASP A 701 -0.86 -26.97 24.65
N GLN A 702 -1.48 -25.86 24.36
CA GLN A 702 -2.14 -25.60 23.07
C GLN A 702 -1.80 -24.21 22.53
N SER A 703 -1.81 -24.08 21.21
CA SER A 703 -1.68 -22.77 20.55
C SER A 703 -3.05 -22.16 20.31
N PRO A 704 -3.16 -20.81 20.25
CA PRO A 704 -4.36 -20.13 19.82
C PRO A 704 -4.86 -20.67 18.48
N ASN A 705 -6.17 -20.62 18.26
CA ASN A 705 -6.76 -21.03 16.99
C ASN A 705 -6.48 -19.99 15.90
N LEU A 706 -5.44 -20.19 15.13
CA LEU A 706 -5.06 -19.35 13.98
C LEU A 706 -5.43 -20.01 12.65
N SER A 707 -6.47 -20.86 12.63
CA SER A 707 -6.84 -21.60 11.42
C SER A 707 -7.21 -20.69 10.26
N TYR A 708 -6.95 -21.17 9.05
CA TYR A 708 -7.30 -20.50 7.81
C TYR A 708 -8.81 -20.15 7.73
N GLN A 709 -9.67 -21.09 8.14
CA GLN A 709 -11.13 -20.87 8.14
C GLN A 709 -11.52 -19.70 9.03
N ARG A 710 -10.94 -19.58 10.22
CA ARG A 710 -11.20 -18.45 11.12
C ARG A 710 -10.71 -17.14 10.52
N GLN A 711 -9.54 -17.16 9.91
CA GLN A 711 -8.99 -16.03 9.21
C GLN A 711 -9.88 -15.62 8.03
N LYS A 712 -10.31 -16.57 7.20
CA LYS A 712 -11.22 -16.32 6.07
C LYS A 712 -12.49 -15.60 6.53
N GLY A 713 -13.09 -16.06 7.65
CA GLY A 713 -14.26 -15.40 8.24
C GLY A 713 -13.99 -13.95 8.66
N LEU A 714 -12.87 -13.68 9.32
CA LEU A 714 -12.48 -12.33 9.69
C LEU A 714 -12.30 -11.42 8.46
N TYR A 715 -11.64 -11.91 7.44
CA TYR A 715 -11.39 -11.12 6.22
C TYR A 715 -12.68 -10.81 5.46
N HIS A 716 -13.60 -11.77 5.44
CA HIS A 716 -14.91 -11.53 4.84
C HIS A 716 -15.60 -10.34 5.53
N ILE A 717 -15.57 -10.31 6.86
CA ILE A 717 -16.12 -9.20 7.66
C ILE A 717 -15.39 -7.88 7.36
N LEU A 718 -14.06 -7.88 7.35
CA LEU A 718 -13.27 -6.68 7.10
C LEU A 718 -13.44 -6.12 5.70
N ASN A 719 -13.49 -7.01 4.69
CA ASN A 719 -13.74 -6.62 3.30
C ASN A 719 -15.16 -6.09 3.10
N ALA A 720 -16.14 -6.72 3.73
CA ALA A 720 -17.53 -6.24 3.69
C ALA A 720 -17.64 -4.85 4.33
N ALA A 721 -17.01 -4.63 5.50
CA ALA A 721 -17.00 -3.31 6.15
C ALA A 721 -16.36 -2.23 5.28
N ASN A 722 -15.29 -2.57 4.57
CA ASN A 722 -14.64 -1.63 3.63
C ASN A 722 -15.52 -1.36 2.39
N LYS A 723 -16.17 -2.38 1.84
CA LYS A 723 -17.09 -2.25 0.69
C LYS A 723 -18.29 -1.37 1.02
N GLU A 724 -18.83 -1.51 2.24
CA GLU A 724 -19.94 -0.72 2.76
C GLU A 724 -19.50 0.67 3.24
N GLU A 725 -18.22 1.04 3.12
CA GLU A 725 -17.68 2.33 3.59
C GLU A 725 -18.04 2.61 5.06
N ALA A 726 -17.91 1.61 5.92
CA ALA A 726 -18.20 1.77 7.35
C ALA A 726 -17.16 2.65 8.02
N ASP A 727 -17.59 3.58 8.88
CA ASP A 727 -16.68 4.36 9.73
C ASP A 727 -16.19 3.54 10.92
N VAL A 728 -17.07 2.71 11.50
CA VAL A 728 -16.78 1.88 12.69
C VAL A 728 -17.21 0.45 12.43
N LEU A 729 -16.34 -0.51 12.73
CA LEU A 729 -16.65 -1.93 12.79
C LEU A 729 -16.56 -2.41 14.24
N LEU A 730 -17.66 -2.91 14.76
CA LEU A 730 -17.78 -3.48 16.11
C LEU A 730 -17.80 -5.01 16.03
N LEU A 731 -16.85 -5.67 16.71
CA LEU A 731 -16.76 -7.11 16.81
C LEU A 731 -17.01 -7.58 18.24
N PRO A 732 -17.31 -8.88 18.47
CA PRO A 732 -17.57 -9.43 19.79
C PRO A 732 -16.37 -9.37 20.75
N GLU A 733 -16.65 -9.64 22.03
CA GLU A 733 -15.62 -9.91 23.04
C GLU A 733 -14.84 -11.19 22.69
N LEU A 734 -13.53 -11.23 23.02
CA LEU A 734 -12.63 -12.38 22.79
C LEU A 734 -12.58 -12.86 21.32
N SER A 735 -12.81 -11.96 20.39
CA SER A 735 -12.95 -12.30 18.97
C SER A 735 -11.63 -12.40 18.21
N ILE A 736 -10.60 -11.66 18.63
CA ILE A 736 -9.35 -11.51 17.87
C ILE A 736 -8.18 -12.11 18.64
N PRO A 737 -7.41 -13.03 18.03
CA PRO A 737 -6.15 -13.52 18.58
C PRO A 737 -5.13 -12.38 18.76
N VAL A 738 -4.33 -12.45 19.82
CA VAL A 738 -3.31 -11.44 20.12
C VAL A 738 -2.32 -11.26 18.99
N SER A 739 -1.90 -12.34 18.35
CA SER A 739 -0.96 -12.32 17.21
C SER A 739 -1.48 -11.58 15.98
N TRP A 740 -2.80 -11.36 15.88
CA TRP A 740 -3.40 -10.62 14.75
C TRP A 740 -3.51 -9.11 14.99
N LEU A 741 -3.12 -8.62 16.16
CA LEU A 741 -3.14 -7.18 16.50
C LEU A 741 -2.44 -6.29 15.47
N PRO A 742 -1.20 -6.61 15.02
CA PRO A 742 -0.50 -5.79 14.03
C PRO A 742 -1.25 -5.70 12.70
N PHE A 743 -1.89 -6.79 12.31
CA PHE A 743 -2.70 -6.84 11.11
C PHE A 743 -3.95 -5.96 11.24
N MET A 744 -4.66 -6.05 12.36
CA MET A 744 -5.85 -5.23 12.63
C MET A 744 -5.50 -3.74 12.66
N ALA A 745 -4.39 -3.37 13.29
CA ALA A 745 -3.90 -1.99 13.33
C ALA A 745 -3.57 -1.46 11.92
N ALA A 746 -2.85 -2.25 11.13
CA ALA A 746 -2.54 -1.90 9.75
C ALA A 746 -3.80 -1.78 8.87
N HIS A 747 -4.82 -2.62 9.09
CA HIS A 747 -6.10 -2.53 8.39
C HIS A 747 -6.85 -1.24 8.75
N SER A 748 -7.02 -0.95 10.04
CA SER A 748 -7.64 0.28 10.54
C SER A 748 -6.98 1.52 9.91
N ARG A 749 -5.65 1.60 9.97
CA ARG A 749 -4.88 2.70 9.39
C ARG A 749 -5.11 2.82 7.88
N ARG A 750 -4.96 1.73 7.12
CA ARG A 750 -5.01 1.75 5.65
C ARG A 750 -6.40 2.08 5.12
N LYS A 751 -7.42 1.49 5.73
CA LYS A 751 -8.81 1.63 5.31
C LYS A 751 -9.54 2.78 5.99
N GLN A 752 -8.93 3.39 7.01
CA GLN A 752 -9.51 4.49 7.79
C GLN A 752 -10.84 4.12 8.46
N ILE A 753 -10.97 2.85 8.88
CA ILE A 753 -12.11 2.30 9.62
C ILE A 753 -11.71 2.11 11.07
N ALA A 754 -12.49 2.66 12.00
CA ALA A 754 -12.30 2.38 13.41
C ALA A 754 -12.71 0.94 13.73
N LEU A 755 -11.86 0.21 14.47
CA LEU A 755 -12.10 -1.17 14.87
C LEU A 755 -12.25 -1.23 16.39
N ILE A 756 -13.36 -1.81 16.87
CA ILE A 756 -13.63 -1.99 18.30
C ILE A 756 -13.88 -3.47 18.53
N PHE A 757 -13.09 -4.10 19.41
CA PHE A 757 -13.17 -5.54 19.65
C PHE A 757 -12.53 -5.96 20.97
N GLY A 758 -12.88 -7.16 21.45
CA GLY A 758 -12.19 -7.84 22.54
C GLY A 758 -11.09 -8.78 22.00
N LEU A 759 -9.89 -8.70 22.59
CA LEU A 759 -8.83 -9.67 22.36
C LEU A 759 -9.12 -10.98 23.08
N GLU A 760 -8.67 -12.11 22.53
CA GLU A 760 -8.51 -13.33 23.29
C GLU A 760 -7.65 -13.07 24.53
N HIS A 761 -7.83 -13.88 25.56
CA HIS A 761 -7.08 -13.72 26.78
C HIS A 761 -5.57 -13.74 26.53
N TRP A 762 -4.89 -12.69 26.93
CA TRP A 762 -3.43 -12.65 26.90
C TRP A 762 -2.85 -13.16 28.21
N VAL A 763 -2.20 -14.32 28.16
CA VAL A 763 -1.68 -14.96 29.37
C VAL A 763 -0.23 -14.52 29.60
N LEU A 764 0.02 -13.91 30.77
CA LEU A 764 1.34 -13.51 31.23
C LEU A 764 1.48 -13.80 32.73
N ASP A 765 2.54 -14.47 33.16
CA ASP A 765 2.81 -14.77 34.57
C ASP A 765 1.58 -15.36 35.29
N GLU A 766 0.97 -16.42 34.75
CA GLU A 766 -0.23 -17.09 35.27
C GLU A 766 -1.49 -16.17 35.40
N ARG A 767 -1.47 -15.01 34.75
CA ARG A 767 -2.63 -14.12 34.66
C ARG A 767 -3.14 -14.03 33.24
N ALA A 768 -4.46 -14.18 33.13
CA ALA A 768 -5.16 -14.00 31.85
C ALA A 768 -5.76 -12.59 31.79
N TYR A 769 -5.27 -11.77 30.87
CA TYR A 769 -5.76 -10.42 30.62
C TYR A 769 -6.82 -10.44 29.53
N ASN A 770 -8.04 -10.06 29.85
CA ASN A 770 -9.10 -9.77 28.88
C ASN A 770 -9.00 -8.29 28.49
N ILE A 771 -8.65 -7.99 27.26
CA ILE A 771 -8.33 -6.63 26.81
C ILE A 771 -9.32 -6.18 25.75
N LEU A 772 -9.96 -5.06 25.98
CA LEU A 772 -10.71 -4.31 25.00
C LEU A 772 -9.76 -3.45 24.17
N VAL A 773 -9.92 -3.46 22.85
CA VAL A 773 -9.12 -2.69 21.91
C VAL A 773 -10.01 -1.76 21.10
N GLU A 774 -9.59 -0.52 20.98
CA GLU A 774 -10.19 0.49 20.13
C GLU A 774 -9.10 1.07 19.25
N MET A 775 -9.23 0.89 17.93
CA MET A 775 -8.31 1.39 16.92
C MET A 775 -8.95 2.55 16.19
N LEU A 776 -8.41 3.75 16.34
CA LEU A 776 -9.01 5.01 15.89
C LEU A 776 -8.13 5.62 14.81
N PRO A 777 -8.49 5.47 13.53
CA PRO A 777 -7.71 6.03 12.44
C PRO A 777 -7.84 7.56 12.37
N TYR A 778 -6.76 8.20 11.94
CA TYR A 778 -6.68 9.64 11.70
C TYR A 778 -5.59 9.97 10.68
N ASN A 779 -5.65 11.16 10.10
CA ASN A 779 -4.60 11.68 9.22
C ASN A 779 -3.70 12.64 9.99
N THR A 780 -2.40 12.51 9.80
CA THR A 780 -1.41 13.44 10.35
C THR A 780 -1.37 14.75 9.57
N ASP A 781 -0.69 15.77 10.09
CA ASP A 781 -0.50 17.07 9.43
C ASP A 781 0.19 16.95 8.08
N GLU A 782 1.02 15.93 7.90
CA GLU A 782 1.73 15.61 6.66
C GLU A 782 0.92 14.72 5.71
N ASN A 783 -0.38 14.56 5.97
CA ASN A 783 -1.29 13.69 5.21
C ASN A 783 -0.92 12.20 5.21
N TYR A 784 -0.17 11.73 6.23
CA TYR A 784 0.03 10.30 6.45
C TYR A 784 -1.16 9.72 7.21
N LYS A 785 -1.67 8.58 6.72
CA LYS A 785 -2.66 7.80 7.44
C LYS A 785 -2.02 7.16 8.67
N SER A 786 -2.64 7.31 9.83
CA SER A 786 -2.22 6.71 11.09
C SER A 786 -3.42 6.10 11.83
N SER A 787 -3.18 5.42 12.93
CA SER A 787 -4.23 4.93 13.82
C SER A 787 -3.76 5.03 15.27
N MET A 788 -4.65 5.51 16.14
CA MET A 788 -4.41 5.48 17.59
C MET A 788 -4.96 4.19 18.16
N LEU A 789 -4.13 3.45 18.88
CA LEU A 789 -4.54 2.23 19.57
C LEU A 789 -4.82 2.53 21.03
N VAL A 790 -6.02 2.22 21.45
CA VAL A 790 -6.47 2.37 22.84
C VAL A 790 -6.73 0.99 23.42
N PHE A 791 -6.07 0.66 24.53
CA PHE A 791 -6.19 -0.63 25.19
C PHE A 791 -6.72 -0.45 26.61
N ARG A 792 -7.68 -1.26 26.98
CA ARG A 792 -8.22 -1.29 28.32
C ARG A 792 -8.40 -2.73 28.81
N VAL A 793 -7.77 -3.05 29.95
CA VAL A 793 -8.05 -4.32 30.62
C VAL A 793 -9.47 -4.29 31.16
N LYS A 794 -10.21 -5.36 30.98
CA LYS A 794 -11.55 -5.57 31.53
C LYS A 794 -11.55 -5.36 33.05
N ASN A 795 -12.40 -4.46 33.51
CA ASN A 795 -12.48 -4.11 34.95
C ASN A 795 -13.15 -5.21 35.76
N TYR A 796 -14.15 -5.89 35.24
CA TYR A 796 -14.94 -6.93 35.91
C TYR A 796 -15.07 -8.17 35.04
N TYR A 797 -14.49 -9.27 35.50
CA TYR A 797 -14.62 -10.58 34.87
C TYR A 797 -15.94 -11.22 35.28
N ALA A 798 -16.63 -11.92 34.39
CA ALA A 798 -17.84 -12.65 34.70
C ALA A 798 -17.52 -13.87 35.60
N PRO A 799 -18.44 -14.30 36.50
CA PRO A 799 -18.20 -15.45 37.40
C PRO A 799 -17.78 -16.73 36.65
N LYS A 800 -18.44 -17.05 35.53
CA LYS A 800 -18.09 -18.20 34.68
C LYS A 800 -16.75 -18.06 33.96
N GLU A 801 -16.32 -16.84 33.63
CA GLU A 801 -15.01 -16.56 33.09
C GLU A 801 -13.92 -16.81 34.16
N ILE A 802 -14.14 -16.37 35.39
CA ILE A 802 -13.25 -16.64 36.53
C ILE A 802 -13.15 -18.15 36.79
N GLU A 803 -14.26 -18.85 36.78
CA GLU A 803 -14.31 -20.33 36.95
C GLU A 803 -13.49 -21.03 35.88
N LEU A 804 -13.66 -20.67 34.61
CA LEU A 804 -12.89 -21.18 33.50
C LEU A 804 -11.38 -20.97 33.70
N LEU A 805 -10.98 -19.76 34.10
CA LEU A 805 -9.57 -19.42 34.32
C LEU A 805 -8.99 -20.23 35.48
N HIS A 806 -9.75 -20.44 36.56
CA HIS A 806 -9.34 -21.27 37.70
C HIS A 806 -9.13 -22.73 37.30
N THR A 807 -10.01 -23.30 36.45
CA THR A 807 -9.84 -24.68 35.95
C THR A 807 -8.54 -24.83 35.14
N LEU A 808 -8.09 -23.76 34.50
CA LEU A 808 -6.85 -23.69 33.74
C LEU A 808 -5.63 -23.25 34.60
N ARG A 809 -5.79 -23.16 35.94
CA ARG A 809 -4.78 -22.69 36.89
C ARG A 809 -4.29 -21.26 36.61
N LEU A 810 -5.16 -20.43 36.07
CA LEU A 810 -4.89 -19.05 35.80
C LEU A 810 -5.67 -18.11 36.73
N ARG A 811 -5.16 -16.91 36.91
CA ARG A 811 -5.82 -15.83 37.65
C ARG A 811 -6.32 -14.76 36.69
N ALA A 812 -7.47 -14.16 36.97
CA ALA A 812 -7.95 -13.02 36.22
C ALA A 812 -7.00 -11.82 36.36
N GLY A 813 -6.71 -11.17 35.21
CA GLY A 813 -5.82 -10.02 35.14
C GLY A 813 -6.49 -8.67 35.47
N ALA A 814 -7.67 -8.68 36.14
CA ALA A 814 -8.42 -7.47 36.44
C ALA A 814 -7.60 -6.41 37.23
N PRO A 815 -7.75 -5.12 36.93
CA PRO A 815 -7.09 -4.06 37.72
C PRO A 815 -7.69 -3.97 39.12
N LYS A 816 -6.85 -3.59 40.11
CA LYS A 816 -7.34 -3.28 41.48
C LYS A 816 -8.39 -2.17 41.43
N SER A 817 -9.37 -2.16 42.33
CA SER A 817 -10.51 -1.22 42.32
C SER A 817 -10.11 0.26 42.21
N LYS A 818 -9.04 0.67 42.85
CA LYS A 818 -8.49 2.04 42.76
C LYS A 818 -7.88 2.39 41.40
N LYS A 819 -7.61 1.40 40.54
CA LYS A 819 -7.01 1.56 39.22
C LYS A 819 -8.00 1.28 38.06
N GLN A 820 -9.26 0.97 38.39
CA GLN A 820 -10.31 0.79 37.40
C GLN A 820 -10.61 2.12 36.72
N ARG A 821 -10.63 2.12 35.41
CA ARG A 821 -10.87 3.29 34.56
C ARG A 821 -11.72 2.88 33.36
N TYR A 822 -12.50 3.84 32.89
CA TYR A 822 -13.20 3.77 31.61
C TYR A 822 -12.75 4.89 30.71
N HIS A 823 -12.85 4.69 29.40
CA HIS A 823 -12.46 5.68 28.41
C HIS A 823 -13.67 6.45 27.91
N LEU A 824 -13.58 7.78 27.88
CA LEU A 824 -14.44 8.67 27.11
C LEU A 824 -13.65 9.10 25.89
N ILE A 825 -14.07 8.62 24.72
CA ILE A 825 -13.32 8.87 23.47
C ILE A 825 -14.08 9.87 22.61
N ARG A 826 -13.36 10.84 22.08
CA ARG A 826 -13.85 11.76 21.05
C ARG A 826 -13.02 11.58 19.79
N TRP A 827 -13.68 11.07 18.75
CA TRP A 827 -13.11 10.77 17.46
C TRP A 827 -14.07 11.16 16.34
N LYS A 828 -13.60 11.78 15.26
CA LYS A 828 -14.44 12.32 14.16
C LYS A 828 -15.67 13.09 14.67
N ASN A 829 -15.49 13.91 15.68
CA ASN A 829 -16.55 14.68 16.36
C ASN A 829 -17.64 13.86 17.05
N VAL A 830 -17.46 12.56 17.23
CA VAL A 830 -18.36 11.67 17.98
C VAL A 830 -17.77 11.33 19.32
N SER A 831 -18.59 11.45 20.38
CA SER A 831 -18.21 11.08 21.76
C SER A 831 -18.78 9.70 22.09
N PHE A 832 -17.93 8.75 22.47
CA PHE A 832 -18.34 7.41 22.80
C PHE A 832 -17.55 6.79 23.95
N ALA A 833 -18.11 5.74 24.52
CA ALA A 833 -17.45 4.85 25.49
C ALA A 833 -17.74 3.41 25.10
N THR A 834 -16.84 2.50 25.47
CA THR A 834 -16.98 1.07 25.18
C THR A 834 -16.93 0.23 26.44
N TYR A 835 -17.83 -0.72 26.57
CA TYR A 835 -17.90 -1.70 27.64
C TYR A 835 -17.59 -3.11 27.17
N ASN A 836 -16.94 -3.88 28.01
CA ASN A 836 -16.57 -5.25 27.74
C ASN A 836 -17.47 -6.21 28.55
N CYS A 837 -18.50 -6.74 27.89
CA CYS A 837 -19.44 -7.75 28.39
C CYS A 837 -19.99 -7.45 29.80
N PHE A 838 -19.57 -8.20 30.81
CA PHE A 838 -20.10 -8.12 32.18
C PHE A 838 -20.00 -6.73 32.83
N GLU A 839 -19.09 -5.89 32.37
CA GLU A 839 -18.98 -4.49 32.84
C GLU A 839 -20.25 -3.68 32.55
N LEU A 840 -20.98 -4.02 31.47
CA LEU A 840 -22.20 -3.32 31.07
C LEU A 840 -23.33 -3.48 32.11
N ALA A 841 -23.31 -4.52 32.92
CA ALA A 841 -24.28 -4.75 33.97
C ALA A 841 -24.15 -3.77 35.15
N ASN A 842 -23.00 -3.10 35.32
CA ASN A 842 -22.79 -2.16 36.42
C ASN A 842 -23.42 -0.79 36.10
N ILE A 843 -24.52 -0.50 36.81
CA ILE A 843 -25.29 0.74 36.63
C ILE A 843 -24.50 2.00 37.05
N GLU A 844 -23.73 1.96 38.13
CA GLU A 844 -22.95 3.10 38.58
C GLU A 844 -21.88 3.49 37.57
N HIS A 845 -21.26 2.50 36.95
CA HIS A 845 -20.25 2.76 35.94
C HIS A 845 -20.84 3.27 34.61
N ARG A 846 -22.03 2.83 34.23
CA ARG A 846 -22.73 3.42 33.07
C ARG A 846 -23.12 4.86 33.35
N ALA A 847 -23.54 5.18 34.59
CA ALA A 847 -23.94 6.53 35.00
C ALA A 847 -22.79 7.56 34.87
N LEU A 848 -21.50 7.14 34.89
CA LEU A 848 -20.34 8.02 34.67
C LEU A 848 -20.42 8.80 33.35
N PHE A 849 -21.16 8.27 32.40
CA PHE A 849 -21.23 8.80 31.04
C PHE A 849 -22.59 9.40 30.66
N LYS A 850 -23.48 9.57 31.63
CA LYS A 850 -24.78 10.22 31.41
C LYS A 850 -24.56 11.61 30.79
N SER A 851 -25.24 11.93 29.71
CA SER A 851 -25.17 13.17 28.93
C SER A 851 -23.84 13.41 28.20
N LYS A 852 -22.85 12.50 28.31
CA LYS A 852 -21.49 12.69 27.75
C LYS A 852 -21.28 11.90 26.46
N LEU A 853 -22.18 11.00 26.10
CA LEU A 853 -22.06 10.11 24.93
C LEU A 853 -23.01 10.49 23.80
N ASP A 854 -22.57 10.26 22.60
CA ASP A 854 -23.41 10.10 21.42
C ASP A 854 -23.69 8.63 21.15
N ILE A 855 -22.70 7.75 21.40
CA ILE A 855 -22.79 6.31 21.19
C ILE A 855 -22.16 5.57 22.39
N LEU A 856 -22.81 4.50 22.81
CA LEU A 856 -22.26 3.49 23.70
C LEU A 856 -22.00 2.22 22.90
N PHE A 857 -20.75 1.75 22.90
CA PHE A 857 -20.39 0.48 22.30
C PHE A 857 -20.26 -0.62 23.36
N ALA A 858 -20.58 -1.86 22.99
CA ALA A 858 -20.44 -3.04 23.83
C ALA A 858 -19.93 -4.25 23.04
N CYS A 859 -18.78 -4.79 23.43
CA CYS A 859 -18.28 -6.08 22.96
C CYS A 859 -18.74 -7.15 23.95
N VAL A 860 -19.49 -8.15 23.47
CA VAL A 860 -20.18 -9.13 24.34
C VAL A 860 -19.89 -10.57 23.89
N TRP A 861 -19.77 -11.46 24.86
CA TRP A 861 -19.78 -12.91 24.69
C TRP A 861 -20.71 -13.51 25.75
N ASN A 862 -22.00 -13.51 25.51
CA ASN A 862 -22.99 -13.93 26.46
C ASN A 862 -24.19 -14.64 25.80
N ARG A 863 -24.62 -15.74 26.43
CA ARG A 863 -25.78 -16.52 26.01
C ARG A 863 -27.13 -15.97 26.50
N ASP A 864 -27.12 -15.15 27.58
CA ASP A 864 -28.35 -14.56 28.11
C ASP A 864 -28.69 -13.27 27.34
N VAL A 865 -29.17 -13.47 26.12
CA VAL A 865 -29.48 -12.41 25.16
C VAL A 865 -30.55 -11.46 25.68
N ASN A 866 -31.62 -12.00 26.33
CA ASN A 866 -32.71 -11.19 26.84
C ASN A 866 -32.27 -10.25 27.96
N TYR A 867 -31.45 -10.74 28.89
CA TYR A 867 -30.88 -9.90 29.96
C TYR A 867 -30.06 -8.74 29.39
N TYR A 868 -29.20 -9.01 28.43
CA TYR A 868 -28.38 -7.97 27.79
C TYR A 868 -29.19 -7.02 26.92
N GLN A 869 -30.28 -7.48 26.29
CA GLN A 869 -31.19 -6.61 25.56
C GLN A 869 -31.87 -5.60 26.49
N HIS A 870 -32.35 -6.01 27.64
CA HIS A 870 -32.93 -5.10 28.64
C HIS A 870 -31.92 -4.09 29.16
N ILE A 871 -30.66 -4.49 29.38
CA ILE A 871 -29.60 -3.57 29.81
C ILE A 871 -29.30 -2.53 28.73
N THR A 872 -29.19 -2.93 27.46
CA THR A 872 -28.89 -2.03 26.34
C THR A 872 -30.04 -1.07 26.06
N GLU A 873 -31.31 -1.53 26.17
CA GLU A 873 -32.49 -0.68 26.06
C GLU A 873 -32.56 0.34 27.19
N SER A 874 -32.29 -0.06 28.44
CA SER A 874 -32.19 0.86 29.58
C SER A 874 -31.06 1.86 29.36
N ALA A 875 -29.89 1.40 28.96
CA ALA A 875 -28.73 2.28 28.70
C ALA A 875 -29.03 3.33 27.62
N ALA A 876 -29.71 2.96 26.53
CA ALA A 876 -30.09 3.90 25.47
C ALA A 876 -30.99 5.03 25.99
N ARG A 877 -31.92 4.71 26.91
CA ARG A 877 -32.84 5.67 27.52
C ARG A 877 -32.20 6.50 28.63
N ASP A 878 -31.47 5.85 29.54
CA ASP A 878 -30.90 6.49 30.73
C ASP A 878 -29.74 7.43 30.38
N LEU A 879 -28.90 7.05 29.42
CA LEU A 879 -27.79 7.85 28.93
C LEU A 879 -28.18 8.79 27.80
N HIS A 880 -29.35 8.53 27.20
CA HIS A 880 -29.89 9.22 26.03
C HIS A 880 -28.92 9.29 24.85
N CYS A 881 -28.45 8.13 24.44
CA CYS A 881 -27.48 7.97 23.34
C CYS A 881 -27.81 6.75 22.48
N TYR A 882 -27.20 6.62 21.32
CA TYR A 882 -27.21 5.36 20.60
C TYR A 882 -26.46 4.29 21.38
N VAL A 883 -26.91 3.04 21.28
CA VAL A 883 -26.21 1.88 21.85
C VAL A 883 -25.97 0.86 20.75
N ALA A 884 -24.73 0.43 20.56
CA ALA A 884 -24.37 -0.61 19.62
C ALA A 884 -23.67 -1.76 20.34
N GLN A 885 -24.23 -2.96 20.26
CA GLN A 885 -23.74 -4.18 20.89
C GLN A 885 -23.41 -5.23 19.83
N SER A 886 -22.24 -5.85 19.91
CA SER A 886 -21.87 -7.02 19.13
C SER A 886 -21.66 -8.22 20.06
N ASN A 887 -22.39 -9.31 19.82
CA ASN A 887 -22.29 -10.59 20.51
C ASN A 887 -21.84 -11.67 19.53
N THR A 888 -21.29 -12.77 20.03
CA THR A 888 -20.96 -13.91 19.16
C THR A 888 -22.20 -14.39 18.38
N SER A 889 -22.00 -14.72 17.12
CA SER A 889 -23.09 -15.18 16.23
C SER A 889 -23.80 -16.44 16.72
N HIS A 890 -23.12 -17.26 17.51
CA HIS A 890 -23.69 -18.46 18.11
C HIS A 890 -24.87 -18.17 19.05
N TYR A 891 -24.78 -17.07 19.83
CA TYR A 891 -25.84 -16.66 20.75
C TYR A 891 -26.80 -15.64 20.15
N GLY A 892 -26.29 -14.77 19.25
CA GLY A 892 -27.05 -13.67 18.67
C GLY A 892 -27.27 -12.49 19.63
N GLY A 893 -28.26 -11.66 19.35
CA GLY A 893 -28.57 -10.48 20.16
C GLY A 893 -27.68 -9.28 19.90
N SER A 894 -26.91 -9.27 18.81
CA SER A 894 -26.24 -8.05 18.35
C SER A 894 -27.27 -7.03 17.90
N CYS A 895 -27.12 -5.78 18.34
CA CYS A 895 -28.14 -4.75 18.05
C CYS A 895 -27.55 -3.34 17.98
N VAL A 896 -28.29 -2.46 17.29
CA VAL A 896 -28.10 -1.00 17.37
C VAL A 896 -29.41 -0.38 17.79
N LEU A 897 -29.40 0.34 18.91
CA LEU A 897 -30.57 0.98 19.51
C LEU A 897 -30.44 2.50 19.46
N GLN A 898 -31.58 3.17 19.35
CA GLN A 898 -31.69 4.63 19.46
C GLN A 898 -32.56 5.01 20.67
N PRO A 899 -32.38 6.20 21.27
CA PRO A 899 -33.17 6.67 22.40
C PRO A 899 -34.57 7.16 21.94
N SER A 900 -35.40 6.22 21.47
CA SER A 900 -36.73 6.48 20.89
C SER A 900 -37.82 5.69 21.58
N ARG A 901 -39.05 5.75 21.08
CA ARG A 901 -40.15 4.87 21.49
C ARG A 901 -39.81 3.41 21.24
N SER A 902 -40.29 2.51 22.08
CA SER A 902 -39.90 1.08 22.04
C SER A 902 -40.17 0.42 20.70
N SER A 903 -41.22 0.81 19.98
CA SER A 903 -41.58 0.27 18.66
C SER A 903 -40.57 0.57 17.54
N ILE A 904 -39.74 1.63 17.70
CA ILE A 904 -38.79 2.08 16.72
C ILE A 904 -37.37 2.21 17.30
N SER A 905 -37.12 1.63 18.48
CA SER A 905 -35.82 1.72 19.15
C SER A 905 -34.71 0.92 18.44
N ASN A 906 -35.07 -0.23 17.86
CA ASN A 906 -34.15 -1.09 17.15
C ASN A 906 -33.88 -0.57 15.71
N LYS A 907 -32.65 -0.14 15.44
CA LYS A 907 -32.18 0.13 14.07
C LYS A 907 -31.66 -1.16 13.41
N ILE A 908 -30.97 -1.98 14.19
CA ILE A 908 -30.51 -3.32 13.79
C ILE A 908 -30.77 -4.28 14.95
N TYR A 909 -31.19 -5.48 14.62
CA TYR A 909 -31.22 -6.62 15.53
C TYR A 909 -30.83 -7.90 14.79
N VAL A 910 -29.83 -8.63 15.30
CA VAL A 910 -29.30 -9.85 14.69
C VAL A 910 -29.57 -11.03 15.61
N LYS A 911 -30.33 -12.01 15.12
CA LYS A 911 -30.61 -13.25 15.87
C LYS A 911 -29.43 -14.21 15.96
N GLY A 912 -28.36 -13.92 15.22
CA GLY A 912 -27.20 -14.80 15.10
C GLY A 912 -27.21 -15.60 13.79
N GLY A 913 -26.49 -16.69 13.75
CA GLY A 913 -26.35 -17.57 12.59
C GLY A 913 -24.91 -17.96 12.32
N GLU A 914 -24.70 -18.92 11.41
CA GLU A 914 -23.38 -19.46 11.13
C GLU A 914 -22.55 -18.61 10.15
N ASN A 915 -23.19 -17.76 9.38
CA ASN A 915 -22.53 -16.96 8.35
C ASN A 915 -21.76 -15.78 8.95
N HIS A 916 -20.52 -15.63 8.54
CA HIS A 916 -19.74 -14.43 8.79
C HIS A 916 -20.23 -13.30 7.88
N CYS A 917 -20.86 -12.28 8.46
CA CYS A 917 -21.39 -11.13 7.73
C CYS A 917 -21.38 -9.86 8.58
N ILE A 918 -21.71 -8.74 7.97
CA ILE A 918 -21.95 -7.49 8.69
C ILE A 918 -23.34 -6.97 8.42
N LEU A 919 -23.86 -6.19 9.37
CA LEU A 919 -25.02 -5.34 9.16
C LEU A 919 -24.65 -3.90 9.46
N THR A 920 -25.03 -2.99 8.58
CA THR A 920 -24.65 -1.57 8.69
C THR A 920 -25.86 -0.68 8.92
N THR A 921 -25.65 0.41 9.67
CA THR A 921 -26.62 1.48 9.82
C THR A 921 -25.91 2.82 9.97
N THR A 922 -26.55 3.88 9.48
CA THR A 922 -26.06 5.24 9.65
C THR A 922 -26.74 5.88 10.86
N LEU A 923 -25.93 6.41 11.78
CA LEU A 923 -26.37 7.13 12.97
C LEU A 923 -26.23 8.63 12.72
N ASP A 924 -27.33 9.36 12.88
CA ASP A 924 -27.35 10.81 12.73
C ASP A 924 -27.05 11.49 14.07
N ILE A 925 -25.79 11.85 14.25
CA ILE A 925 -25.28 12.47 15.49
C ILE A 925 -25.80 13.90 15.65
N LYS A 926 -25.95 14.61 14.53
CA LYS A 926 -26.49 15.97 14.53
C LYS A 926 -27.96 15.98 14.99
N ALA A 927 -28.78 15.13 14.38
CA ALA A 927 -30.19 15.01 14.76
C ALA A 927 -30.37 14.61 16.24
N LEU A 928 -29.51 13.69 16.76
CA LEU A 928 -29.53 13.34 18.17
C LEU A 928 -29.23 14.55 19.07
N ARG A 929 -28.15 15.29 18.79
CA ARG A 929 -27.75 16.46 19.59
C ARG A 929 -28.75 17.61 19.50
N GLU A 930 -29.34 17.85 18.34
CA GLU A 930 -30.39 18.83 18.16
C GLU A 930 -31.64 18.46 18.94
N ALA A 931 -32.05 17.18 18.92
CA ALA A 931 -33.18 16.70 19.73
C ALA A 931 -32.91 16.84 21.24
N GLN A 932 -31.69 16.55 21.69
CA GLN A 932 -31.24 16.76 23.07
C GLN A 932 -31.29 18.24 23.49
N TYR A 933 -30.86 19.13 22.60
CA TYR A 933 -30.82 20.56 22.87
C TYR A 933 -32.26 21.19 22.90
N ARG A 934 -33.14 20.75 22.01
CA ARG A 934 -34.51 21.27 21.85
C ARG A 934 -35.55 20.49 22.69
N SER A 935 -35.14 19.55 23.50
CA SER A 935 -35.98 18.54 24.18
C SER A 935 -37.21 19.08 24.94
N PHE A 936 -37.20 20.37 25.30
CA PHE A 936 -38.36 21.01 25.97
C PHE A 936 -39.20 21.88 25.01
N ARG A 937 -38.81 22.08 23.75
CA ARG A 937 -39.46 23.01 22.84
C ARG A 937 -40.19 22.34 21.69
N ASP A 938 -39.74 21.16 21.26
CA ASP A 938 -40.30 20.48 20.08
C ASP A 938 -40.68 19.05 20.40
N ASN A 939 -41.87 18.65 19.97
CA ASN A 939 -42.27 17.24 19.94
C ASN A 939 -41.51 16.53 18.80
N ASN A 940 -40.32 16.05 19.08
CA ASN A 940 -39.64 15.15 18.13
C ASN A 940 -40.34 13.79 18.20
N GLU A 941 -40.97 13.37 17.12
CA GLU A 941 -41.68 12.09 17.06
C GLU A 941 -40.78 10.88 17.14
N ILE A 942 -39.49 11.03 16.80
CA ILE A 942 -38.53 9.93 16.71
C ILE A 942 -37.72 9.77 17.99
N ILE A 943 -37.09 10.82 18.52
CA ILE A 943 -36.21 10.78 19.69
C ILE A 943 -36.98 11.24 20.93
N LYS A 944 -36.92 10.48 22.02
CA LYS A 944 -37.55 10.81 23.30
C LYS A 944 -36.96 12.04 23.94
N HIS A 945 -37.71 12.66 24.87
CA HIS A 945 -37.21 13.72 25.73
C HIS A 945 -36.04 13.25 26.59
N ASN A 946 -35.15 14.19 26.94
CA ASN A 946 -34.01 13.92 27.82
C ASN A 946 -34.51 13.38 29.18
N PRO A 947 -33.80 12.40 29.76
CA PRO A 947 -34.09 11.87 31.06
C PRO A 947 -33.83 12.91 32.16
N PRO A 948 -34.48 12.82 33.33
CA PRO A 948 -34.20 13.70 34.47
C PRO A 948 -32.73 13.75 34.85
N GLY A 949 -32.20 14.92 35.12
CA GLY A 949 -30.81 15.15 35.44
C GLY A 949 -29.87 15.03 34.22
N PHE A 950 -30.35 15.34 33.04
CA PHE A 950 -29.53 15.49 31.83
C PHE A 950 -28.65 16.75 31.93
N ASP A 951 -27.35 16.64 31.68
CA ASP A 951 -26.38 17.72 31.79
C ASP A 951 -26.23 18.41 30.41
N TYR A 952 -26.74 19.62 30.28
CA TYR A 952 -26.67 20.42 29.05
C TYR A 952 -25.27 21.00 28.81
N ASP A 953 -24.46 21.25 29.87
CA ASP A 953 -23.10 21.72 29.69
C ASP A 953 -22.25 20.63 29.02
N ALA A 954 -22.44 19.38 29.44
CA ALA A 954 -21.80 18.25 28.79
C ALA A 954 -22.21 18.07 27.32
N LEU A 955 -23.45 18.41 26.95
CA LEU A 955 -23.90 18.44 25.57
C LEU A 955 -23.19 19.54 24.76
N LEU A 956 -23.11 20.75 25.32
CA LEU A 956 -22.43 21.87 24.68
C LEU A 956 -20.93 21.59 24.48
N GLU A 957 -20.30 20.96 25.48
CA GLU A 957 -18.90 20.53 25.35
C GLU A 957 -18.69 19.52 24.20
N ARG A 958 -19.64 18.58 24.01
CA ARG A 958 -19.60 17.64 22.87
C ARG A 958 -19.77 18.35 21.52
N ALA A 959 -20.54 19.42 21.47
CA ALA A 959 -20.79 20.19 20.27
C ALA A 959 -19.65 21.17 19.91
N LYS A 960 -18.79 21.54 20.87
CA LYS A 960 -17.61 22.36 20.59
C LYS A 960 -16.62 21.59 19.70
N LYS A 961 -16.16 22.25 18.65
CA LYS A 961 -15.19 21.70 17.68
C LYS A 961 -13.81 21.45 18.26
#